data_38c38208bc73b1c56d3fb240d7db48d2
#
_entry.id   38c38208bc73b1c56d3fb240d7db48d2
#
_cell.length_a   1.000
_cell.length_b   1.000
_cell.length_c   1.000
_cell.angle_alpha   90.00
_cell.angle_beta   90.00
_cell.angle_gamma   90.00
#
_symmetry.space_group_name_H-M   'P 1'
#
loop_
_entity.id
_entity.type
_entity.pdbx_description
1 polymer ?
#
loop_
_entity_poly.entity_id
_entity_poly.type
_entity_poly.pdbx_seq_one_letter_code
_entity_poly.pdbx_strand_id
1 'polypeptide(L)'
;MSCPAMARKNRYRNVLWVLFLGLTLGMSVEALAASDAWAIEDASARARLPDLQIIPAADAATPAENSGHKPDTHWYRSHGNHGSTRFSSLKEIHRNNVSGLKKAWVYHSGDGVGNIQCNPIAVDGILYMPTVGHCIVAVDGTHGKEQWRFKPEGQPAFRGLTYWNHAPDGQPRLLFNAGEWLYMLDPRNGKPITSFGKQGRARTGHFRVAPAVHNTLILLSGYEGDAFALDLETGQERWRFHTRPRAGEYGHETWSQVEAGANDWSGTALDSSRGIFYLTTGSPKPNFIGNSHRGNNLFSNCVIALDATSGKRLWHFQEISHDIWDLDLPAPPVLVSVHRGNELVDAVATVSKMGNTLLLDRTSGQPLFPFRRKKAPVSRLNGEETAPYQPALQRPQPFARPLFGMDQITRISPEAHQAVLDQLHPSEAGASANMGWFEPFEAGKPTAFFGIHGGAEWSGAAFDPSTGFLYVTSNELPWFPTVSRLPLKFTKSAAHSLPGRKIYEKHCMACHGHSGEGSGVHPPLIRIGQRMTRKDIQSLLATGRNLMPAASGLDDAMTHSLLDYLLFEPSVQEETPSPETTAPRYTYNGYPKLLDHEGYPGCQPPWGTLNCVDLNHGILRWQVPLGEHEILTQRGHSITGTENFGGATVTAGGLVFAAGTRDLKIRAFDAVTGEELWSHRLPFGGYAPPTTYEALGKQYIVIPATGGGKLGGRQGDAYVAFALDTVVR
;
A
#
# COMPACT_ATOMS: atom_id res chain seq x y z
N MET A 1 21.99 -72.27 -44.31
CA MET A 1 20.61 -72.68 -44.57
C MET A 1 19.73 -72.06 -43.51
N SER A 2 18.68 -71.37 -43.97
CA SER A 2 17.48 -70.90 -43.33
C SER A 2 17.55 -69.77 -42.27
N CYS A 3 17.24 -68.63 -42.79
CA CYS A 3 16.35 -67.65 -42.18
C CYS A 3 15.04 -68.32 -41.66
N PRO A 4 14.12 -67.72 -40.89
CA PRO A 4 13.79 -66.31 -40.75
C PRO A 4 13.02 -65.86 -39.46
N ALA A 5 12.79 -64.52 -39.44
CA ALA A 5 11.55 -63.82 -39.11
C ALA A 5 10.90 -63.93 -37.70
N MET A 6 10.65 -62.75 -37.25
CA MET A 6 9.62 -62.24 -36.34
C MET A 6 10.14 -61.61 -35.05
N ALA A 7 10.37 -60.31 -35.13
CA ALA A 7 10.21 -59.39 -33.99
C ALA A 7 10.07 -57.92 -34.45
N ARG A 8 8.94 -57.63 -35.06
CA ARG A 8 8.51 -56.23 -35.28
C ARG A 8 7.08 -56.09 -34.71
N LYS A 9 6.97 -55.88 -33.41
CA LYS A 9 5.77 -55.29 -32.77
C LYS A 9 6.10 -55.06 -31.28
N ASN A 10 6.77 -53.97 -30.96
CA ASN A 10 6.76 -53.37 -29.60
C ASN A 10 7.62 -52.12 -29.49
N ARG A 11 7.64 -51.25 -30.53
CA ARG A 11 8.31 -49.94 -30.40
C ARG A 11 7.37 -48.73 -30.41
N TYR A 12 6.08 -48.95 -30.50
CA TYR A 12 5.10 -47.82 -30.51
C TYR A 12 4.30 -47.66 -29.23
N ARG A 13 4.49 -48.51 -28.23
CA ARG A 13 3.74 -48.40 -26.97
C ARG A 13 4.47 -47.58 -25.90
N ASN A 14 5.80 -47.41 -25.99
CA ASN A 14 6.58 -46.65 -25.02
C ASN A 14 6.78 -45.18 -25.39
N VAL A 15 6.48 -44.75 -26.61
CA VAL A 15 6.57 -43.36 -27.02
C VAL A 15 5.31 -42.56 -26.64
N LEU A 16 4.15 -43.21 -26.50
CA LEU A 16 2.94 -42.54 -26.02
C LEU A 16 2.91 -42.30 -24.52
N TRP A 17 3.62 -43.09 -23.71
CA TRP A 17 3.70 -42.87 -22.27
C TRP A 17 4.70 -41.78 -21.86
N VAL A 18 5.75 -41.58 -22.64
CA VAL A 18 6.71 -40.47 -22.39
C VAL A 18 6.15 -39.11 -22.84
N LEU A 19 5.27 -39.10 -23.86
CA LEU A 19 4.56 -37.87 -24.24
C LEU A 19 3.40 -37.50 -23.29
N PHE A 20 2.82 -38.47 -22.59
CA PHE A 20 1.78 -38.18 -21.59
C PHE A 20 2.35 -37.79 -20.22
N LEU A 21 3.55 -38.25 -19.83
CA LEU A 21 4.25 -37.77 -18.63
C LEU A 21 4.95 -36.41 -18.85
N GLY A 22 5.33 -36.11 -20.08
CA GLY A 22 5.93 -34.79 -20.45
C GLY A 22 4.90 -33.65 -20.51
N LEU A 23 3.61 -33.99 -20.69
CA LEU A 23 2.50 -33.03 -20.72
C LEU A 23 1.90 -32.76 -19.32
N THR A 24 2.21 -33.58 -18.32
CA THR A 24 1.69 -33.39 -16.94
C THR A 24 2.71 -32.76 -15.99
N LEU A 25 3.98 -32.64 -16.37
CA LEU A 25 5.03 -31.99 -15.56
C LEU A 25 5.45 -30.61 -16.08
N GLY A 26 4.81 -30.12 -17.14
CA GLY A 26 5.05 -28.80 -17.73
C GLY A 26 3.93 -27.80 -17.54
N MET A 27 2.98 -28.06 -16.63
CA MET A 27 2.07 -27.02 -16.17
C MET A 27 2.84 -26.12 -15.19
N SER A 28 3.60 -25.19 -15.74
CA SER A 28 4.17 -24.06 -15.03
C SER A 28 3.04 -23.35 -14.25
N VAL A 29 3.39 -22.68 -13.18
CA VAL A 29 2.49 -21.78 -12.40
C VAL A 29 1.75 -20.80 -13.34
N GLU A 30 2.27 -20.55 -14.54
CA GLU A 30 1.63 -19.79 -15.62
C GLU A 30 0.32 -20.42 -16.14
N ALA A 31 0.21 -21.73 -16.20
CA ALA A 31 -1.02 -22.39 -16.66
C ALA A 31 -2.17 -22.33 -15.64
N LEU A 32 -1.85 -22.19 -14.36
CA LEU A 32 -2.86 -21.95 -13.29
C LEU A 32 -3.30 -20.47 -13.24
N ALA A 33 -2.50 -19.55 -13.78
CA ALA A 33 -2.83 -18.12 -13.81
C ALA A 33 -3.57 -17.70 -15.10
N ALA A 34 -3.45 -18.46 -16.17
CA ALA A 34 -3.95 -18.07 -17.50
C ALA A 34 -5.30 -18.69 -17.90
N SER A 35 -5.85 -19.61 -17.09
CA SER A 35 -7.03 -20.35 -17.56
C SER A 35 -8.37 -19.73 -17.20
N ASP A 36 -8.42 -18.64 -16.41
CA ASP A 36 -9.68 -18.45 -15.75
C ASP A 36 -10.30 -17.07 -15.98
N ALA A 37 -10.83 -16.91 -17.20
CA ALA A 37 -12.11 -16.21 -17.33
C ALA A 37 -13.17 -17.03 -16.55
N TRP A 38 -13.14 -16.93 -15.22
CA TRP A 38 -14.20 -17.54 -14.43
C TRP A 38 -15.45 -16.64 -14.52
N ALA A 39 -16.55 -17.25 -14.88
CA ALA A 39 -17.88 -16.65 -14.82
C ALA A 39 -18.79 -17.62 -14.07
N ILE A 40 -18.53 -17.83 -12.77
CA ILE A 40 -19.40 -18.65 -11.93
C ILE A 40 -20.31 -17.71 -11.14
N GLU A 41 -21.33 -17.21 -11.80
CA GLU A 41 -22.37 -16.37 -11.18
C GLU A 41 -23.49 -17.21 -10.56
N ASP A 42 -23.65 -18.47 -11.00
CA ASP A 42 -24.66 -19.37 -10.47
C ASP A 42 -24.23 -19.90 -9.09
N ALA A 43 -25.03 -19.58 -8.06
CA ALA A 43 -24.83 -20.06 -6.71
C ALA A 43 -24.79 -21.59 -6.63
N SER A 44 -25.56 -22.29 -7.45
CA SER A 44 -25.59 -23.75 -7.50
C SER A 44 -24.31 -24.32 -8.10
N ALA A 45 -23.73 -23.67 -9.10
CA ALA A 45 -22.44 -24.03 -9.65
C ALA A 45 -21.32 -23.77 -8.63
N ARG A 46 -21.36 -22.60 -7.96
CA ARG A 46 -20.42 -22.26 -6.87
C ARG A 46 -20.47 -23.27 -5.73
N ALA A 47 -21.68 -23.73 -5.35
CA ALA A 47 -21.86 -24.72 -4.29
C ALA A 47 -21.14 -26.04 -4.57
N ARG A 48 -21.05 -26.46 -5.84
CA ARG A 48 -20.38 -27.72 -6.26
C ARG A 48 -18.86 -27.66 -6.23
N LEU A 49 -18.25 -26.48 -6.15
CA LEU A 49 -16.79 -26.33 -6.04
C LEU A 49 -16.30 -26.88 -4.69
N PRO A 50 -15.07 -27.39 -4.60
CA PRO A 50 -14.43 -27.72 -3.34
C PRO A 50 -14.42 -26.51 -2.40
N ASP A 51 -14.52 -26.73 -1.08
CA ASP A 51 -14.51 -25.64 -0.10
C ASP A 51 -13.14 -24.96 0.01
N LEU A 52 -12.08 -25.69 -0.33
CA LEU A 52 -10.70 -25.23 -0.26
C LEU A 52 -9.96 -25.51 -1.57
N GLN A 53 -9.14 -24.55 -1.97
CA GLN A 53 -8.11 -24.66 -2.98
C GLN A 53 -6.76 -24.39 -2.31
N ILE A 54 -5.75 -25.17 -2.60
CA ILE A 54 -4.42 -25.03 -2.01
C ILE A 54 -3.41 -24.93 -3.15
N ILE A 55 -2.67 -23.81 -3.18
CA ILE A 55 -1.43 -23.70 -3.97
C ILE A 55 -0.34 -24.28 -3.07
N PRO A 56 0.35 -25.37 -3.49
CA PRO A 56 1.37 -26.00 -2.68
C PRO A 56 2.54 -25.04 -2.42
N ALA A 57 3.30 -25.32 -1.36
CA ALA A 57 4.58 -24.67 -1.17
C ALA A 57 5.56 -25.07 -2.28
N ALA A 58 6.56 -24.24 -2.51
CA ALA A 58 7.64 -24.53 -3.46
C ALA A 58 8.33 -25.86 -3.11
N ASP A 59 8.47 -26.73 -4.11
CA ASP A 59 9.18 -28.01 -3.97
C ASP A 59 10.69 -27.78 -3.76
N ALA A 60 11.25 -26.78 -4.45
CA ALA A 60 12.62 -26.32 -4.27
C ALA A 60 12.61 -24.79 -4.16
N ALA A 61 13.25 -24.27 -3.11
CA ALA A 61 13.37 -22.83 -2.89
C ALA A 61 14.77 -22.35 -3.31
N THR A 62 14.85 -21.08 -3.68
CA THR A 62 16.10 -20.43 -4.08
C THR A 62 17.06 -20.35 -2.90
N PRO A 63 18.25 -21.00 -2.95
CA PRO A 63 19.24 -20.87 -1.89
C PRO A 63 19.63 -19.41 -1.66
N ALA A 64 19.89 -19.05 -0.41
CA ALA A 64 20.35 -17.72 -0.09
C ALA A 64 21.74 -17.50 -0.69
N GLU A 65 21.90 -16.38 -1.36
CA GLU A 65 23.23 -15.94 -1.76
C GLU A 65 24.03 -15.56 -0.51
N ASN A 66 25.24 -16.12 -0.36
CA ASN A 66 26.24 -15.66 0.59
C ASN A 66 26.77 -14.28 0.15
N SER A 67 25.90 -13.33 -0.08
CA SER A 67 26.27 -11.93 -0.15
C SER A 67 26.70 -11.59 1.25
N GLY A 68 28.02 -11.50 1.49
CA GLY A 68 28.54 -10.98 2.74
C GLY A 68 27.92 -9.59 2.96
N HIS A 69 26.76 -9.55 3.58
CA HIS A 69 26.04 -8.34 3.90
C HIS A 69 26.97 -7.54 4.81
N LYS A 70 27.63 -6.55 4.21
CA LYS A 70 28.32 -5.54 5.03
C LYS A 70 27.26 -4.92 5.92
N PRO A 71 27.56 -4.76 7.21
CA PRO A 71 26.64 -4.09 8.13
C PRO A 71 26.24 -2.76 7.53
N ASP A 72 24.95 -2.56 7.27
CA ASP A 72 24.44 -1.32 6.72
C ASP A 72 24.21 -0.34 7.87
N THR A 73 25.11 0.61 8.04
CA THR A 73 24.99 1.70 9.02
C THR A 73 24.33 2.94 8.40
N HIS A 74 24.14 2.94 7.08
CA HIS A 74 23.57 4.02 6.30
C HIS A 74 22.14 3.71 5.90
N TRP A 75 21.40 4.75 5.65
CA TRP A 75 20.03 4.68 5.18
C TRP A 75 19.94 5.31 3.79
N TYR A 76 20.31 4.55 2.75
CA TYR A 76 20.47 5.06 1.39
C TYR A 76 19.16 5.35 0.65
N ARG A 77 18.07 4.76 1.10
CA ARG A 77 16.76 4.86 0.46
C ARG A 77 15.69 4.92 1.54
N SER A 78 14.57 5.56 1.24
CA SER A 78 13.38 5.39 2.09
C SER A 78 13.10 3.90 2.25
N HIS A 79 12.81 3.34 3.32
CA HIS A 79 12.78 1.91 3.65
C HIS A 79 14.15 1.27 3.96
N GLY A 80 15.21 2.06 4.12
CA GLY A 80 16.55 1.62 4.49
C GLY A 80 17.46 1.38 3.30
N ASN A 81 17.26 0.28 2.61
CA ASN A 81 18.08 -0.20 1.51
C ASN A 81 17.24 -0.64 0.31
N HIS A 82 17.88 -1.21 -0.72
CA HIS A 82 17.19 -1.73 -1.91
C HIS A 82 16.25 -2.91 -1.60
N GLY A 83 16.54 -3.70 -0.57
CA GLY A 83 15.69 -4.80 -0.11
C GLY A 83 14.51 -4.35 0.74
N SER A 84 14.39 -3.06 1.05
CA SER A 84 13.33 -2.47 1.89
C SER A 84 13.22 -3.07 3.30
N THR A 85 14.35 -3.52 3.87
CA THR A 85 14.39 -4.29 5.12
C THR A 85 14.10 -3.46 6.37
N ARG A 86 14.31 -2.14 6.35
CA ARG A 86 14.23 -1.25 7.54
C ARG A 86 14.98 -1.80 8.75
N PHE A 87 16.08 -2.44 8.49
CA PHE A 87 17.02 -2.94 9.47
C PHE A 87 18.26 -2.09 9.51
N SER A 88 18.78 -1.84 10.71
CA SER A 88 20.09 -1.21 10.92
C SER A 88 20.98 -2.10 11.76
N SER A 89 22.24 -2.23 11.35
CA SER A 89 23.28 -2.96 12.11
C SER A 89 23.80 -2.20 13.33
N LEU A 90 23.36 -0.96 13.56
CA LEU A 90 23.72 -0.16 14.71
C LEU A 90 23.19 -0.79 16.01
N LYS A 91 24.03 -0.80 17.07
CA LYS A 91 23.74 -1.47 18.35
C LYS A 91 24.17 -0.69 19.59
N GLU A 92 24.62 0.57 19.46
CA GLU A 92 24.92 1.41 20.62
C GLU A 92 23.69 1.59 21.48
N ILE A 93 22.53 1.89 20.84
CA ILE A 93 21.23 1.91 21.50
C ILE A 93 20.67 0.48 21.50
N HIS A 94 20.49 -0.08 22.70
CA HIS A 94 20.06 -1.46 22.86
C HIS A 94 19.11 -1.59 24.07
N ARG A 95 18.53 -2.78 24.25
CA ARG A 95 17.49 -3.05 25.26
C ARG A 95 17.82 -2.59 26.68
N ASN A 96 19.10 -2.62 27.08
CA ASN A 96 19.51 -2.32 28.45
C ASN A 96 19.79 -0.82 28.69
N ASN A 97 19.84 0.01 27.64
CA ASN A 97 20.14 1.43 27.77
C ASN A 97 19.12 2.36 27.09
N VAL A 98 18.17 1.80 26.34
CA VAL A 98 17.17 2.58 25.58
C VAL A 98 16.33 3.49 26.48
N SER A 99 16.12 3.15 27.75
CA SER A 99 15.44 4.01 28.74
C SER A 99 16.16 5.34 28.98
N GLY A 100 17.45 5.40 28.66
CA GLY A 100 18.28 6.61 28.74
C GLY A 100 18.21 7.52 27.50
N LEU A 101 17.41 7.17 26.48
CA LEU A 101 17.26 8.01 25.30
C LEU A 101 16.65 9.36 25.63
N LYS A 102 17.32 10.42 25.16
CA LYS A 102 16.85 11.81 25.30
C LYS A 102 16.78 12.49 23.94
N LYS A 103 15.96 13.53 23.89
CA LYS A 103 15.90 14.41 22.72
C LYS A 103 17.28 15.09 22.53
N ALA A 104 17.91 14.81 21.39
CA ALA A 104 19.22 15.37 21.03
C ALA A 104 19.06 16.74 20.36
N TRP A 105 18.19 16.83 19.37
CA TRP A 105 17.90 18.07 18.65
C TRP A 105 16.49 18.05 18.04
N VAL A 106 16.02 19.23 17.65
CA VAL A 106 14.82 19.42 16.84
C VAL A 106 15.17 20.34 15.70
N TYR A 107 14.81 19.94 14.47
CA TYR A 107 14.86 20.79 13.30
C TYR A 107 13.45 21.21 12.91
N HIS A 108 13.25 22.50 12.74
CA HIS A 108 12.02 23.11 12.20
C HIS A 108 12.27 23.60 10.79
N SER A 109 11.47 23.16 9.82
CA SER A 109 11.67 23.58 8.42
C SER A 109 11.31 25.04 8.18
N GLY A 110 10.41 25.62 8.97
CA GLY A 110 10.03 27.02 8.93
C GLY A 110 9.29 27.46 7.66
N ASP A 111 8.84 26.51 6.83
CA ASP A 111 8.26 26.77 5.51
C ASP A 111 6.80 26.33 5.37
N GLY A 112 6.11 26.15 6.49
CA GLY A 112 4.68 25.83 6.54
C GLY A 112 4.32 24.78 7.58
N VAL A 113 3.17 24.13 7.40
CA VAL A 113 2.70 22.99 8.18
C VAL A 113 2.11 21.95 7.22
N GLY A 114 2.26 20.66 7.55
CA GLY A 114 1.76 19.60 6.66
C GLY A 114 2.04 18.21 7.17
N ASN A 115 1.78 17.21 6.33
CA ASN A 115 2.00 15.80 6.65
C ASN A 115 3.18 15.24 5.87
N ILE A 116 4.20 14.76 6.56
CA ILE A 116 5.36 14.04 6.02
C ILE A 116 5.21 12.55 6.31
N GLN A 117 5.25 11.73 5.26
CA GLN A 117 5.21 10.26 5.32
C GLN A 117 6.57 9.64 4.93
N CYS A 118 7.49 10.46 4.46
CA CYS A 118 8.84 10.05 4.07
C CYS A 118 9.75 10.09 5.30
N ASN A 119 10.35 8.96 5.64
CA ASN A 119 11.43 8.96 6.61
C ASN A 119 12.70 9.55 6.01
N PRO A 120 13.54 10.25 6.80
CA PRO A 120 14.83 10.75 6.36
C PRO A 120 15.72 9.61 5.84
N ILE A 121 16.52 9.87 4.81
CA ILE A 121 17.66 9.04 4.48
C ILE A 121 18.91 9.62 5.14
N ALA A 122 19.88 8.77 5.49
CA ALA A 122 21.05 9.18 6.27
C ALA A 122 22.32 8.55 5.68
N VAL A 123 23.26 9.39 5.29
CA VAL A 123 24.55 8.96 4.72
C VAL A 123 25.66 9.83 5.31
N ASP A 124 26.68 9.21 5.85
CA ASP A 124 27.85 9.88 6.46
C ASP A 124 27.47 10.98 7.46
N GLY A 125 26.45 10.74 8.28
CA GLY A 125 25.96 11.67 9.29
C GLY A 125 25.15 12.85 8.73
N ILE A 126 24.85 12.91 7.43
CA ILE A 126 23.98 13.89 6.81
C ILE A 126 22.59 13.28 6.56
N LEU A 127 21.56 14.02 6.92
CA LEU A 127 20.17 13.65 6.68
C LEU A 127 19.63 14.38 5.44
N TYR A 128 19.05 13.65 4.51
CA TYR A 128 18.31 14.21 3.36
C TYR A 128 16.82 13.93 3.56
N MET A 129 16.01 14.96 3.49
CA MET A 129 14.59 14.85 3.84
C MET A 129 13.72 15.93 3.18
N PRO A 130 12.44 15.64 2.92
CA PRO A 130 11.50 16.67 2.44
C PRO A 130 11.07 17.58 3.58
N THR A 131 10.64 18.80 3.24
CA THR A 131 9.98 19.72 4.18
C THR A 131 8.49 19.83 3.88
N VAL A 132 7.72 20.31 4.85
CA VAL A 132 6.27 20.54 4.68
C VAL A 132 5.97 21.60 3.64
N GLY A 133 6.89 22.55 3.43
CA GLY A 133 6.83 23.55 2.35
C GLY A 133 7.34 23.05 1.00
N HIS A 134 7.47 21.72 0.83
CA HIS A 134 7.84 21.07 -0.43
C HIS A 134 9.28 21.35 -0.91
N CYS A 135 10.21 21.53 0.00
CA CYS A 135 11.64 21.56 -0.31
C CYS A 135 12.29 20.18 0.01
N ILE A 136 13.49 19.97 -0.53
CA ILE A 136 14.41 18.93 -0.07
C ILE A 136 15.57 19.65 0.64
N VAL A 137 15.95 19.15 1.81
CA VAL A 137 17.03 19.73 2.62
C VAL A 137 18.08 18.67 2.97
N ALA A 138 19.32 19.13 3.13
CA ALA A 138 20.35 18.38 3.83
C ALA A 138 20.56 19.00 5.21
N VAL A 139 20.59 18.16 6.22
CA VAL A 139 20.72 18.55 7.63
C VAL A 139 21.85 17.78 8.27
N ASP A 140 22.72 18.49 8.99
CA ASP A 140 23.73 17.86 9.85
C ASP A 140 23.06 17.01 10.92
N GLY A 141 23.30 15.71 10.90
CA GLY A 141 22.64 14.76 11.80
C GLY A 141 23.10 14.88 13.26
N THR A 142 24.23 15.53 13.54
CA THR A 142 24.76 15.72 14.90
C THR A 142 23.99 16.81 15.65
N HIS A 143 23.65 17.91 14.93
CA HIS A 143 23.13 19.12 15.56
C HIS A 143 21.76 19.56 15.02
N GLY A 144 21.23 18.92 13.97
CA GLY A 144 20.00 19.34 13.33
C GLY A 144 20.11 20.65 12.55
N LYS A 145 21.32 21.03 12.08
CA LYS A 145 21.57 22.28 11.36
C LYS A 145 21.44 22.06 9.85
N GLU A 146 20.58 22.86 9.19
CA GLU A 146 20.42 22.84 7.73
C GLU A 146 21.71 23.30 7.04
N GLN A 147 22.16 22.52 6.05
CA GLN A 147 23.35 22.79 5.23
C GLN A 147 22.97 23.41 3.89
N TRP A 148 21.96 22.88 3.25
CA TRP A 148 21.41 23.41 2.01
C TRP A 148 19.92 23.06 1.84
N ARG A 149 19.26 23.81 0.99
CA ARG A 149 17.85 23.67 0.64
C ARG A 149 17.66 23.78 -0.86
N PHE A 150 16.84 22.90 -1.42
CA PHE A 150 16.41 22.93 -2.82
C PHE A 150 14.89 22.93 -2.91
N LYS A 151 14.32 23.85 -3.71
CA LYS A 151 12.88 23.93 -3.99
C LYS A 151 12.59 23.37 -5.38
N PRO A 152 11.98 22.17 -5.51
CA PRO A 152 11.56 21.64 -6.80
C PRO A 152 10.28 22.34 -7.31
N GLU A 153 9.99 22.16 -8.59
CA GLU A 153 8.65 22.43 -9.11
C GLU A 153 7.73 21.26 -8.72
N GLY A 154 6.68 21.55 -7.96
CA GLY A 154 5.74 20.55 -7.46
C GLY A 154 6.12 19.96 -6.10
N GLN A 155 5.21 19.17 -5.59
CA GLN A 155 5.37 18.52 -4.28
C GLN A 155 6.26 17.28 -4.40
N PRO A 156 7.30 17.14 -3.54
CA PRO A 156 8.07 15.91 -3.45
C PRO A 156 7.19 14.70 -3.15
N ALA A 157 7.61 13.55 -3.66
CA ALA A 157 6.93 12.28 -3.43
C ALA A 157 6.75 12.01 -1.93
N PHE A 158 5.58 11.55 -1.54
CA PHE A 158 5.24 11.33 -0.13
C PHE A 158 6.13 10.31 0.58
N ARG A 159 6.76 9.36 -0.19
CA ARG A 159 7.38 8.16 0.38
C ARG A 159 8.76 7.88 -0.18
N GLY A 160 9.49 8.93 -0.57
CA GLY A 160 10.85 8.58 -0.74
C GLY A 160 11.84 9.40 -1.53
N LEU A 161 13.07 9.24 -1.03
CA LEU A 161 14.31 9.66 -1.66
C LEU A 161 15.25 8.48 -1.80
N THR A 162 16.22 8.60 -2.70
CA THR A 162 17.29 7.62 -2.89
C THR A 162 18.61 8.34 -3.06
N TYR A 163 19.61 7.93 -2.28
CA TYR A 163 21.00 8.31 -2.44
C TYR A 163 21.72 7.20 -3.19
N TRP A 164 22.48 7.56 -4.22
CA TRP A 164 23.24 6.63 -5.04
C TRP A 164 24.68 7.11 -5.19
N ASN A 165 25.65 6.29 -4.80
CA ASN A 165 27.08 6.62 -4.82
C ASN A 165 27.93 5.73 -5.74
N HIS A 166 27.30 4.89 -6.55
CA HIS A 166 27.98 3.99 -7.48
C HIS A 166 27.79 4.42 -8.94
N ALA A 167 27.58 5.72 -9.18
CA ALA A 167 27.51 6.24 -10.55
C ALA A 167 28.85 6.03 -11.28
N PRO A 168 28.86 5.84 -12.60
CA PRO A 168 30.06 5.56 -13.39
C PRO A 168 31.17 6.63 -13.25
N ASP A 169 30.77 7.88 -13.04
CA ASP A 169 31.68 9.03 -12.81
C ASP A 169 32.15 9.16 -11.36
N GLY A 170 31.76 8.23 -10.47
CA GLY A 170 32.12 8.24 -9.06
C GLY A 170 31.46 9.36 -8.24
N GLN A 171 30.54 10.15 -8.83
CA GLN A 171 29.87 11.22 -8.12
C GLN A 171 28.56 10.74 -7.48
N PRO A 172 28.27 11.11 -6.22
CA PRO A 172 27.01 10.74 -5.60
C PRO A 172 25.81 11.48 -6.21
N ARG A 173 24.64 10.85 -6.15
CA ARG A 173 23.36 11.33 -6.66
C ARG A 173 22.30 11.28 -5.59
N LEU A 174 21.49 12.33 -5.49
CA LEU A 174 20.23 12.32 -4.73
C LEU A 174 19.06 12.36 -5.71
N LEU A 175 18.24 11.32 -5.68
CA LEU A 175 17.12 11.10 -6.58
C LEU A 175 15.79 11.22 -5.83
N PHE A 176 14.84 11.97 -6.38
CA PHE A 176 13.48 12.06 -5.86
C PHE A 176 12.52 12.57 -6.91
N ASN A 177 11.25 12.19 -6.79
CA ASN A 177 10.18 12.73 -7.62
C ASN A 177 9.54 13.96 -6.96
N ALA A 178 9.21 14.97 -7.79
CA ALA A 178 8.37 16.07 -7.37
C ALA A 178 7.47 16.53 -8.53
N GLY A 179 6.15 16.62 -8.28
CA GLY A 179 5.18 16.81 -9.35
C GLY A 179 5.31 15.72 -10.41
N GLU A 180 5.48 16.14 -11.67
CA GLU A 180 5.66 15.21 -12.81
C GLU A 180 7.13 14.90 -13.15
N TRP A 181 8.07 15.28 -12.29
CA TRP A 181 9.49 15.23 -12.60
C TRP A 181 10.27 14.33 -11.62
N LEU A 182 11.22 13.57 -12.15
CA LEU A 182 12.30 12.98 -11.40
C LEU A 182 13.48 13.95 -11.41
N TYR A 183 13.94 14.36 -10.23
CA TYR A 183 15.09 15.24 -10.04
C TYR A 183 16.33 14.43 -9.68
N MET A 184 17.49 14.92 -10.11
CA MET A 184 18.79 14.41 -9.73
C MET A 184 19.67 15.58 -9.23
N LEU A 185 20.04 15.54 -7.95
CA LEU A 185 20.87 16.57 -7.32
C LEU A 185 22.23 15.98 -6.91
N ASP A 186 23.24 16.87 -6.85
CA ASP A 186 24.46 16.61 -6.10
C ASP A 186 24.14 16.74 -4.59
N PRO A 187 24.23 15.66 -3.81
CA PRO A 187 23.87 15.69 -2.39
C PRO A 187 24.77 16.57 -1.54
N ARG A 188 25.99 16.89 -2.00
CA ARG A 188 26.96 17.73 -1.26
C ARG A 188 26.54 19.20 -1.20
N ASN A 189 25.76 19.68 -2.16
CA ASN A 189 25.44 21.10 -2.28
C ASN A 189 23.99 21.40 -2.74
N GLY A 190 23.18 20.36 -2.99
CA GLY A 190 21.79 20.48 -3.41
C GLY A 190 21.56 21.02 -4.83
N LYS A 191 22.60 21.13 -5.66
CA LYS A 191 22.49 21.64 -7.03
C LYS A 191 22.03 20.55 -8.00
N PRO A 192 21.15 20.87 -8.97
CA PRO A 192 20.80 19.94 -10.03
C PRO A 192 22.00 19.50 -10.87
N ILE A 193 22.07 18.21 -11.16
CA ILE A 193 23.05 17.62 -12.08
C ILE A 193 22.56 17.83 -13.50
N THR A 194 22.99 18.92 -14.15
CA THR A 194 22.42 19.44 -15.38
C THR A 194 22.60 18.54 -16.60
N SER A 195 23.49 17.56 -16.54
CA SER A 195 23.64 16.52 -17.57
C SER A 195 22.47 15.53 -17.60
N PHE A 196 21.72 15.38 -16.51
CA PHE A 196 20.57 14.51 -16.44
C PHE A 196 19.34 15.16 -17.03
N GLY A 197 18.77 14.57 -18.08
CA GLY A 197 17.54 15.02 -18.72
C GLY A 197 17.60 16.49 -19.14
N LYS A 198 16.59 17.28 -18.72
CA LYS A 198 16.52 18.72 -18.96
C LYS A 198 16.84 19.48 -17.67
N GLN A 199 18.04 20.03 -17.56
CA GLN A 199 18.48 20.81 -16.38
C GLN A 199 18.39 20.05 -15.06
N GLY A 200 18.82 18.77 -15.04
CA GLY A 200 18.82 17.94 -13.83
C GLY A 200 17.50 17.26 -13.50
N ARG A 201 16.59 17.15 -14.47
CA ARG A 201 15.30 16.47 -14.30
C ARG A 201 14.79 15.78 -15.55
N ALA A 202 14.04 14.69 -15.38
CA ALA A 202 13.35 13.97 -16.44
C ALA A 202 11.84 13.92 -16.14
N ARG A 203 10.99 14.02 -17.18
CA ARG A 203 9.54 13.94 -17.01
C ARG A 203 9.12 12.48 -16.85
N THR A 204 8.38 12.17 -15.80
CA THR A 204 8.01 10.81 -15.43
C THR A 204 6.53 10.62 -15.13
N GLY A 205 5.79 11.69 -14.88
CA GLY A 205 4.46 11.63 -14.26
C GLY A 205 4.52 11.65 -12.73
N HIS A 206 3.39 11.46 -12.08
CA HIS A 206 3.28 11.52 -10.63
C HIS A 206 3.68 10.22 -9.95
N PHE A 207 4.61 10.31 -9.00
CA PHE A 207 5.07 9.18 -8.18
C PHE A 207 4.92 9.49 -6.70
N ARG A 208 4.74 8.42 -5.90
CA ARG A 208 4.67 8.53 -4.44
C ARG A 208 5.82 7.84 -3.73
N VAL A 209 6.62 7.07 -4.47
CA VAL A 209 7.62 6.15 -3.93
C VAL A 209 9.04 6.54 -4.33
N ALA A 210 10.03 6.06 -3.57
CA ALA A 210 11.45 6.27 -3.89
C ALA A 210 11.85 5.46 -5.13
N PRO A 211 12.65 6.03 -6.05
CA PRO A 211 13.26 5.27 -7.13
C PRO A 211 14.22 4.21 -6.59
N ALA A 212 14.47 3.13 -7.36
CA ALA A 212 15.59 2.23 -7.15
C ALA A 212 16.62 2.45 -8.26
N VAL A 213 17.89 2.06 -8.04
CA VAL A 213 18.93 2.15 -9.06
C VAL A 213 19.61 0.81 -9.23
N HIS A 214 19.64 0.33 -10.49
CA HIS A 214 20.34 -0.89 -10.88
C HIS A 214 21.31 -0.58 -12.02
N ASN A 215 22.63 -0.69 -11.73
CA ASN A 215 23.67 -0.33 -12.69
C ASN A 215 23.48 1.10 -13.25
N THR A 216 23.15 1.23 -14.51
CA THR A 216 22.90 2.49 -15.23
C THR A 216 21.42 2.82 -15.40
N LEU A 217 20.53 2.16 -14.68
CA LEU A 217 19.08 2.33 -14.78
C LEU A 217 18.47 2.85 -13.48
N ILE A 218 17.60 3.84 -13.58
CA ILE A 218 16.70 4.30 -12.53
C ILE A 218 15.36 3.58 -12.73
N LEU A 219 14.98 2.78 -11.75
CA LEU A 219 13.76 1.98 -11.77
C LEU A 219 12.66 2.69 -10.99
N LEU A 220 11.51 2.83 -11.61
CA LEU A 220 10.37 3.58 -11.11
C LEU A 220 9.11 2.73 -11.20
N SER A 221 8.21 2.92 -10.23
CA SER A 221 6.85 2.37 -10.28
C SER A 221 5.86 3.45 -9.90
N GLY A 222 4.80 3.61 -10.69
CA GLY A 222 3.96 4.80 -10.67
C GLY A 222 2.58 4.61 -10.06
N TYR A 223 2.05 5.72 -9.56
CA TYR A 223 0.68 5.79 -9.05
C TYR A 223 -0.37 5.57 -10.15
N GLU A 224 -0.02 5.84 -11.40
CA GLU A 224 -0.92 5.66 -12.55
C GLU A 224 -0.88 4.25 -13.16
N GLY A 225 -0.07 3.35 -12.60
CA GLY A 225 -0.09 1.93 -12.94
C GLY A 225 0.92 1.50 -13.99
N ASP A 226 2.10 2.10 -14.04
CA ASP A 226 3.22 1.65 -14.87
C ASP A 226 4.49 1.49 -14.04
N ALA A 227 5.30 0.49 -14.36
CA ALA A 227 6.69 0.40 -13.93
C ALA A 227 7.60 0.65 -15.14
N PHE A 228 8.70 1.39 -14.98
CA PHE A 228 9.61 1.67 -16.09
C PHE A 228 11.02 2.00 -15.63
N ALA A 229 11.96 1.99 -16.55
CA ALA A 229 13.34 2.40 -16.28
C ALA A 229 13.74 3.59 -17.12
N LEU A 230 14.50 4.47 -16.50
CA LEU A 230 15.22 5.55 -17.17
C LEU A 230 16.72 5.28 -17.13
N ASP A 231 17.41 5.73 -18.14
CA ASP A 231 18.86 5.80 -18.15
C ASP A 231 19.36 6.80 -17.10
N LEU A 232 20.34 6.40 -16.31
CA LEU A 232 20.85 7.18 -15.18
C LEU A 232 21.58 8.47 -15.62
N GLU A 233 22.16 8.51 -16.80
CA GLU A 233 22.91 9.66 -17.31
C GLU A 233 22.00 10.60 -18.12
N THR A 234 21.15 10.04 -18.97
CA THR A 234 20.37 10.82 -19.93
C THR A 234 18.93 11.09 -19.50
N GLY A 235 18.39 10.31 -18.57
CA GLY A 235 16.99 10.35 -18.18
C GLY A 235 16.02 9.84 -19.27
N GLN A 236 16.53 9.20 -20.32
CA GLN A 236 15.69 8.60 -21.36
C GLN A 236 15.07 7.30 -20.90
N GLU A 237 13.80 7.06 -21.27
CA GLU A 237 13.12 5.80 -20.99
C GLU A 237 13.75 4.65 -21.76
N ARG A 238 14.04 3.54 -21.06
CA ARG A 238 14.64 2.33 -21.60
C ARG A 238 13.64 1.21 -21.79
N TRP A 239 12.73 1.04 -20.84
CA TRP A 239 11.63 0.08 -20.91
C TRP A 239 10.45 0.53 -20.04
N ARG A 240 9.25 -0.07 -20.35
CA ARG A 240 8.01 0.14 -19.60
C ARG A 240 7.24 -1.17 -19.49
N PHE A 241 6.69 -1.42 -18.32
CA PHE A 241 5.76 -2.49 -18.01
C PHE A 241 4.43 -1.89 -17.54
N HIS A 242 3.33 -2.34 -18.13
CA HIS A 242 2.00 -1.85 -17.77
C HIS A 242 1.39 -2.78 -16.71
N THR A 243 1.17 -2.27 -15.49
CA THR A 243 0.45 -3.01 -14.44
C THR A 243 -1.05 -3.12 -14.73
N ARG A 244 -1.53 -2.24 -15.62
CA ARG A 244 -2.84 -2.34 -16.29
C ARG A 244 -2.58 -2.71 -17.75
N PRO A 245 -2.69 -4.01 -18.11
CA PRO A 245 -2.31 -4.48 -19.43
C PRO A 245 -3.10 -3.82 -20.54
N ARG A 246 -2.42 -3.47 -21.62
CA ARG A 246 -3.02 -2.94 -22.85
C ARG A 246 -3.48 -4.08 -23.76
N ALA A 247 -4.30 -3.76 -24.75
CA ALA A 247 -4.74 -4.74 -25.73
C ALA A 247 -3.53 -5.46 -26.38
N GLY A 248 -3.54 -6.78 -26.34
CA GLY A 248 -2.45 -7.64 -26.82
C GLY A 248 -1.36 -7.96 -25.78
N GLU A 249 -1.39 -7.35 -24.60
CA GLU A 249 -0.49 -7.69 -23.49
C GLU A 249 -1.10 -8.78 -22.62
N TYR A 250 -0.25 -9.61 -22.00
CA TYR A 250 -0.66 -10.65 -21.07
C TYR A 250 -1.42 -10.05 -19.88
N GLY A 251 -2.58 -10.65 -19.58
CA GLY A 251 -3.47 -10.21 -18.50
C GLY A 251 -4.56 -9.24 -18.95
N HIS A 252 -4.51 -8.69 -20.18
CA HIS A 252 -5.57 -7.82 -20.69
C HIS A 252 -6.92 -8.54 -20.74
N GLU A 253 -6.92 -9.82 -21.08
CA GLU A 253 -8.11 -10.69 -21.13
C GLU A 253 -8.77 -10.90 -19.77
N THR A 254 -8.08 -10.57 -18.68
CA THR A 254 -8.62 -10.66 -17.30
C THR A 254 -9.43 -9.44 -16.88
N TRP A 255 -9.62 -8.48 -17.78
CA TRP A 255 -10.40 -7.27 -17.56
C TRP A 255 -11.51 -7.15 -18.60
N SER A 256 -12.73 -6.90 -18.17
CA SER A 256 -13.81 -6.49 -19.09
C SER A 256 -13.61 -5.05 -19.58
N GLN A 257 -13.14 -4.18 -18.68
CA GLN A 257 -12.73 -2.80 -18.96
C GLN A 257 -11.55 -2.45 -18.07
N VAL A 258 -10.52 -1.82 -18.64
CA VAL A 258 -9.34 -1.37 -17.90
C VAL A 258 -9.48 0.12 -17.61
N GLU A 259 -10.04 0.47 -16.45
CA GLU A 259 -10.25 1.88 -16.09
C GLU A 259 -9.11 2.43 -15.23
N ALA A 260 -8.95 1.90 -14.01
CA ALA A 260 -7.99 2.40 -13.03
C ALA A 260 -7.63 1.31 -12.00
N GLY A 261 -6.70 1.60 -11.10
CA GLY A 261 -6.22 0.68 -10.09
C GLY A 261 -4.93 -0.03 -10.48
N ALA A 262 -4.65 -1.16 -9.86
CA ALA A 262 -3.43 -1.96 -10.08
C ALA A 262 -2.13 -1.13 -10.04
N ASN A 263 -2.08 -0.11 -9.19
CA ASN A 263 -0.98 0.84 -9.08
C ASN A 263 -0.07 0.53 -7.88
N ASP A 264 1.22 0.82 -8.01
CA ASP A 264 2.13 0.86 -6.87
C ASP A 264 2.06 2.24 -6.19
N TRP A 265 1.78 2.23 -4.91
CA TRP A 265 1.67 3.45 -4.12
C TRP A 265 2.44 3.43 -2.81
N SER A 266 3.15 2.36 -2.53
CA SER A 266 3.86 2.12 -1.26
C SER A 266 5.37 2.05 -1.40
N GLY A 267 5.89 1.42 -2.44
CA GLY A 267 7.32 1.27 -2.69
C GLY A 267 7.70 -0.06 -3.30
N THR A 268 8.95 -0.14 -3.69
CA THR A 268 9.53 -1.26 -4.44
C THR A 268 10.75 -1.83 -3.72
N ALA A 269 11.14 -3.06 -4.07
CA ALA A 269 12.42 -3.65 -3.67
C ALA A 269 13.24 -4.06 -4.90
N LEU A 270 14.54 -4.14 -4.75
CA LEU A 270 15.48 -4.55 -5.80
C LEU A 270 16.49 -5.56 -5.25
N ASP A 271 16.50 -6.73 -5.83
CA ASP A 271 17.60 -7.68 -5.70
C ASP A 271 18.69 -7.30 -6.70
N SER A 272 19.67 -6.53 -6.22
CA SER A 272 20.73 -6.00 -7.09
C SER A 272 21.65 -7.11 -7.61
N SER A 273 21.79 -8.23 -6.89
CA SER A 273 22.63 -9.35 -7.27
C SER A 273 22.03 -10.15 -8.43
N ARG A 274 20.74 -10.36 -8.40
CA ARG A 274 19.99 -11.11 -9.44
C ARG A 274 19.41 -10.20 -10.52
N GLY A 275 19.43 -8.87 -10.31
CA GLY A 275 18.80 -7.92 -11.23
C GLY A 275 17.28 -8.06 -11.29
N ILE A 276 16.62 -8.33 -10.17
CA ILE A 276 15.16 -8.49 -10.10
C ILE A 276 14.53 -7.33 -9.37
N PHE A 277 13.60 -6.65 -10.02
CA PHE A 277 12.84 -5.52 -9.49
C PHE A 277 11.44 -5.97 -9.08
N TYR A 278 11.09 -5.76 -7.81
CA TYR A 278 9.81 -6.18 -7.22
C TYR A 278 8.94 -4.98 -6.89
N LEU A 279 7.66 -5.11 -7.18
CA LEU A 279 6.62 -4.15 -6.80
C LEU A 279 5.36 -4.87 -6.33
N THR A 280 4.53 -4.14 -5.58
CA THR A 280 3.19 -4.56 -5.16
C THR A 280 2.14 -3.63 -5.74
N THR A 281 0.97 -4.15 -6.01
CA THR A 281 -0.10 -3.36 -6.62
C THR A 281 -1.37 -3.35 -5.78
N GLY A 282 -2.10 -2.24 -5.88
CA GLY A 282 -3.40 -2.06 -5.26
C GLY A 282 -4.54 -2.70 -6.03
N SER A 283 -5.73 -2.50 -5.51
CA SER A 283 -7.00 -3.03 -6.01
C SER A 283 -7.40 -2.42 -7.36
N PRO A 284 -8.23 -3.12 -8.16
CA PRO A 284 -8.87 -2.52 -9.33
C PRO A 284 -9.86 -1.43 -8.92
N LYS A 285 -10.25 -0.56 -9.83
CA LYS A 285 -11.23 0.50 -9.56
C LYS A 285 -12.40 0.41 -10.55
N PRO A 286 -13.62 0.82 -10.14
CA PRO A 286 -14.02 1.38 -8.83
C PRO A 286 -14.05 0.32 -7.72
N ASN A 287 -13.87 0.76 -6.46
CA ASN A 287 -14.07 -0.11 -5.29
C ASN A 287 -15.55 -0.40 -5.06
N PHE A 288 -15.84 -1.51 -4.40
CA PHE A 288 -17.18 -1.95 -3.96
C PHE A 288 -18.19 -2.28 -5.09
N ILE A 289 -17.78 -2.10 -6.34
CA ILE A 289 -18.61 -2.33 -7.52
C ILE A 289 -17.73 -2.98 -8.60
N GLY A 290 -17.87 -4.30 -8.79
CA GLY A 290 -17.01 -5.08 -9.71
C GLY A 290 -17.57 -5.26 -11.12
N ASN A 291 -18.81 -4.83 -11.39
CA ASN A 291 -19.47 -5.09 -12.67
C ASN A 291 -18.85 -4.36 -13.87
N SER A 292 -18.06 -3.32 -13.66
CA SER A 292 -17.32 -2.60 -14.71
C SER A 292 -15.95 -3.19 -15.02
N HIS A 293 -15.36 -4.00 -14.11
CA HIS A 293 -14.03 -4.58 -14.26
C HIS A 293 -14.03 -6.10 -14.03
N ARG A 294 -14.99 -6.83 -14.65
CA ARG A 294 -15.11 -8.28 -14.53
C ARG A 294 -13.80 -9.01 -14.86
N GLY A 295 -13.60 -10.18 -14.26
CA GLY A 295 -12.44 -11.03 -14.41
C GLY A 295 -11.43 -10.87 -13.26
N ASN A 296 -10.29 -11.55 -13.34
CA ASN A 296 -9.27 -11.56 -12.28
C ASN A 296 -8.55 -10.24 -12.07
N ASN A 297 -8.59 -9.33 -13.04
CA ASN A 297 -7.99 -8.00 -13.02
C ASN A 297 -6.46 -8.01 -12.81
N LEU A 298 -5.74 -8.80 -13.56
CA LEU A 298 -4.27 -8.75 -13.55
C LEU A 298 -3.77 -7.39 -14.09
N PHE A 299 -2.84 -6.72 -13.39
CA PHE A 299 -2.07 -7.17 -12.22
C PHE A 299 -2.49 -6.43 -10.94
N SER A 300 -3.76 -6.33 -10.61
CA SER A 300 -4.16 -5.81 -9.31
C SER A 300 -3.90 -6.83 -8.19
N ASN A 301 -3.68 -6.34 -6.97
CA ASN A 301 -3.41 -7.15 -5.77
C ASN A 301 -2.28 -8.17 -5.96
N CYS A 302 -1.25 -7.80 -6.73
CA CYS A 302 -0.14 -8.68 -7.12
C CYS A 302 1.18 -8.27 -6.47
N VAL A 303 2.02 -9.28 -6.19
CA VAL A 303 3.47 -9.13 -6.16
C VAL A 303 3.98 -9.43 -7.55
N ILE A 304 4.79 -8.53 -8.11
CA ILE A 304 5.31 -8.65 -9.48
C ILE A 304 6.83 -8.60 -9.43
N ALA A 305 7.50 -9.52 -10.13
CA ALA A 305 8.93 -9.51 -10.33
C ALA A 305 9.25 -9.24 -11.80
N LEU A 306 10.06 -8.21 -12.03
CA LEU A 306 10.53 -7.80 -13.36
C LEU A 306 12.04 -7.96 -13.44
N ASP A 307 12.53 -8.38 -14.59
CA ASP A 307 13.94 -8.23 -14.94
C ASP A 307 14.29 -6.73 -14.96
N ALA A 308 15.19 -6.31 -14.09
CA ALA A 308 15.52 -4.90 -13.90
C ALA A 308 16.11 -4.23 -15.15
N THR A 309 16.75 -5.02 -16.03
CA THR A 309 17.42 -4.51 -17.24
C THR A 309 16.43 -4.33 -18.39
N SER A 310 15.48 -5.23 -18.54
CA SER A 310 14.58 -5.29 -19.71
C SER A 310 13.12 -4.95 -19.42
N GLY A 311 12.71 -4.91 -18.14
CA GLY A 311 11.31 -4.75 -17.74
C GLY A 311 10.44 -5.98 -17.99
N LYS A 312 11.02 -7.09 -18.42
CA LYS A 312 10.31 -8.33 -18.67
C LYS A 312 9.77 -8.90 -17.38
N ARG A 313 8.47 -9.23 -17.31
CA ARG A 313 7.89 -9.94 -16.18
C ARG A 313 8.51 -11.33 -16.08
N LEU A 314 9.11 -11.62 -14.93
CA LEU A 314 9.64 -12.94 -14.59
C LEU A 314 8.52 -13.81 -14.01
N TRP A 315 7.82 -13.27 -13.02
CA TRP A 315 6.66 -13.90 -12.40
C TRP A 315 5.73 -12.86 -11.75
N HIS A 316 4.55 -13.29 -11.35
CA HIS A 316 3.66 -12.55 -10.49
C HIS A 316 2.89 -13.51 -9.59
N PHE A 317 2.41 -12.99 -8.47
CA PHE A 317 1.53 -13.71 -7.55
C PHE A 317 0.40 -12.80 -7.12
N GLN A 318 -0.85 -13.19 -7.41
CA GLN A 318 -2.05 -12.44 -7.05
C GLN A 318 -2.62 -12.98 -5.73
N GLU A 319 -2.74 -12.13 -4.70
CA GLU A 319 -3.36 -12.50 -3.44
C GLU A 319 -4.88 -12.59 -3.57
N ILE A 320 -5.51 -11.50 -4.00
CA ILE A 320 -6.96 -11.38 -4.13
C ILE A 320 -7.31 -11.20 -5.60
N SER A 321 -8.14 -12.10 -6.11
CA SER A 321 -8.69 -11.99 -7.47
C SER A 321 -9.99 -11.19 -7.44
N HIS A 322 -10.16 -10.26 -8.38
CA HIS A 322 -11.38 -9.43 -8.46
C HIS A 322 -11.75 -8.76 -7.13
N ASP A 323 -10.83 -7.94 -6.63
CA ASP A 323 -10.99 -7.26 -5.35
C ASP A 323 -12.04 -6.14 -5.45
N ILE A 324 -13.17 -6.34 -4.80
CA ILE A 324 -14.22 -5.33 -4.63
C ILE A 324 -14.22 -4.70 -3.22
N TRP A 325 -13.28 -5.05 -2.34
CA TRP A 325 -13.24 -4.61 -0.93
C TRP A 325 -12.16 -3.56 -0.63
N ASP A 326 -11.34 -3.16 -1.62
CA ASP A 326 -10.17 -2.28 -1.41
C ASP A 326 -9.10 -2.90 -0.50
N LEU A 327 -8.87 -4.19 -0.65
CA LEU A 327 -7.92 -4.98 0.14
C LEU A 327 -6.55 -5.06 -0.52
N ASP A 328 -5.97 -3.92 -0.85
CA ASP A 328 -4.68 -3.78 -1.52
C ASP A 328 -3.55 -4.63 -0.90
N LEU A 329 -2.48 -4.84 -1.69
CA LEU A 329 -1.13 -5.05 -1.17
C LEU A 329 -0.48 -3.67 -0.98
N PRO A 330 -0.61 -3.06 0.22
CA PRO A 330 -0.30 -1.64 0.43
C PRO A 330 1.16 -1.40 0.77
N ALA A 331 1.95 -2.46 0.97
CA ALA A 331 3.28 -2.42 1.53
C ALA A 331 4.36 -2.72 0.48
N PRO A 332 5.54 -2.07 0.55
CA PRO A 332 6.65 -2.45 -0.31
C PRO A 332 7.07 -3.90 -0.04
N PRO A 333 7.49 -4.65 -1.07
CA PRO A 333 8.11 -5.94 -0.87
C PRO A 333 9.37 -5.81 -0.01
N VAL A 334 9.62 -6.79 0.86
CA VAL A 334 10.82 -6.87 1.71
C VAL A 334 11.63 -8.10 1.29
N LEU A 335 12.90 -7.91 0.94
CA LEU A 335 13.79 -9.02 0.61
C LEU A 335 14.31 -9.64 1.92
N VAL A 336 14.05 -10.93 2.07
CA VAL A 336 14.36 -11.67 3.29
C VAL A 336 15.12 -12.95 2.94
N SER A 337 15.91 -13.46 3.90
CA SER A 337 16.45 -14.82 3.85
C SER A 337 15.96 -15.55 5.09
N VAL A 338 15.37 -16.73 4.91
CA VAL A 338 14.68 -17.48 5.96
C VAL A 338 15.14 -18.94 5.99
N HIS A 339 15.11 -19.54 7.16
CA HIS A 339 15.41 -20.96 7.31
C HIS A 339 14.21 -21.83 6.88
N ARG A 340 14.48 -22.78 5.98
CA ARG A 340 13.57 -23.87 5.59
C ARG A 340 14.24 -25.19 5.90
N GLY A 341 13.95 -25.74 7.09
CA GLY A 341 14.74 -26.84 7.64
C GLY A 341 16.17 -26.37 7.92
N ASN A 342 17.16 -27.03 7.34
CA ASN A 342 18.57 -26.72 7.51
C ASN A 342 19.12 -25.74 6.45
N GLU A 343 18.31 -25.36 5.48
CA GLU A 343 18.72 -24.47 4.39
C GLU A 343 18.27 -23.03 4.65
N LEU A 344 19.12 -22.09 4.29
CA LEU A 344 18.76 -20.68 4.23
C LEU A 344 18.34 -20.38 2.79
N VAL A 345 17.13 -19.86 2.62
CA VAL A 345 16.55 -19.57 1.30
C VAL A 345 16.15 -18.11 1.18
N ASP A 346 16.27 -17.59 -0.04
CA ASP A 346 15.91 -16.21 -0.35
C ASP A 346 14.44 -16.10 -0.75
N ALA A 347 13.77 -15.16 -0.13
CA ALA A 347 12.34 -14.91 -0.34
C ALA A 347 12.02 -13.42 -0.48
N VAL A 348 10.83 -13.16 -1.00
CA VAL A 348 10.15 -11.88 -0.95
C VAL A 348 9.00 -11.99 0.04
N ALA A 349 9.02 -11.15 1.07
CA ALA A 349 7.90 -10.99 2.00
C ALA A 349 7.12 -9.72 1.66
N THR A 350 5.79 -9.77 1.72
CA THR A 350 4.94 -8.57 1.70
C THR A 350 3.75 -8.76 2.62
N VAL A 351 3.19 -7.66 3.08
CA VAL A 351 2.07 -7.65 4.04
C VAL A 351 0.87 -6.94 3.44
N SER A 352 -0.33 -7.44 3.72
CA SER A 352 -1.57 -6.97 3.09
C SER A 352 -2.54 -6.31 4.07
N LYS A 353 -3.53 -5.60 3.51
CA LYS A 353 -4.65 -5.02 4.28
C LYS A 353 -5.49 -6.07 5.01
N MET A 354 -5.42 -7.33 4.59
CA MET A 354 -6.08 -8.45 5.31
C MET A 354 -5.31 -8.92 6.54
N GLY A 355 -4.11 -8.37 6.81
CA GLY A 355 -3.25 -8.88 7.86
C GLY A 355 -2.48 -10.15 7.48
N ASN A 356 -2.43 -10.51 6.21
CA ASN A 356 -1.63 -11.61 5.71
C ASN A 356 -0.17 -11.20 5.48
N THR A 357 0.73 -12.18 5.59
CA THR A 357 2.10 -12.10 5.09
C THR A 357 2.24 -13.09 3.95
N LEU A 358 2.49 -12.60 2.74
CA LEU A 358 2.92 -13.43 1.62
C LEU A 358 4.42 -13.65 1.75
N LEU A 359 4.86 -14.90 1.71
CA LEU A 359 6.28 -15.26 1.70
C LEU A 359 6.53 -16.13 0.46
N LEU A 360 7.15 -15.53 -0.55
CA LEU A 360 7.32 -16.11 -1.88
C LEU A 360 8.79 -16.36 -2.18
N ASP A 361 9.10 -17.45 -2.84
CA ASP A 361 10.44 -17.70 -3.39
C ASP A 361 10.85 -16.55 -4.30
N ARG A 362 12.08 -16.05 -4.14
CA ARG A 362 12.55 -14.83 -4.78
C ARG A 362 12.60 -14.93 -6.31
N THR A 363 12.92 -16.09 -6.86
CA THR A 363 13.12 -16.28 -8.30
C THR A 363 11.92 -16.87 -9.03
N SER A 364 11.13 -17.70 -8.34
CA SER A 364 9.98 -18.39 -8.96
C SER A 364 8.63 -17.78 -8.61
N GLY A 365 8.54 -16.99 -7.53
CA GLY A 365 7.28 -16.46 -7.01
C GLY A 365 6.38 -17.50 -6.37
N GLN A 366 6.83 -18.74 -6.20
CA GLN A 366 6.06 -19.78 -5.52
C GLN A 366 6.01 -19.51 -4.00
N PRO A 367 4.87 -19.76 -3.34
CA PRO A 367 4.76 -19.56 -1.90
C PRO A 367 5.66 -20.53 -1.12
N LEU A 368 6.34 -20.07 -0.07
CA LEU A 368 7.14 -20.93 0.80
C LEU A 368 6.32 -21.68 1.85
N PHE A 369 5.08 -21.27 2.08
CA PHE A 369 4.07 -22.01 2.83
C PHE A 369 2.86 -22.25 1.94
N PRO A 370 2.10 -23.36 2.11
CA PRO A 370 0.90 -23.59 1.29
C PRO A 370 -0.05 -22.39 1.33
N PHE A 371 -0.36 -21.82 0.18
CA PHE A 371 -1.29 -20.71 0.06
C PHE A 371 -2.71 -21.26 -0.07
N ARG A 372 -3.50 -21.06 0.97
CA ARG A 372 -4.87 -21.57 1.05
C ARG A 372 -5.86 -20.52 0.58
N ARG A 373 -6.81 -20.97 -0.22
CA ARG A 373 -7.98 -20.20 -0.67
C ARG A 373 -9.23 -20.95 -0.23
N LYS A 374 -10.22 -20.20 0.26
CA LYS A 374 -11.55 -20.72 0.60
C LYS A 374 -12.56 -20.26 -0.45
N LYS A 375 -13.57 -21.12 -0.72
CA LYS A 375 -14.68 -20.80 -1.59
C LYS A 375 -15.40 -19.54 -1.13
N ALA A 376 -15.53 -18.55 -2.02
CA ALA A 376 -16.13 -17.24 -1.74
C ALA A 376 -17.61 -17.20 -2.10
N PRO A 377 -18.42 -16.34 -1.46
CA PRO A 377 -19.84 -16.15 -1.81
C PRO A 377 -20.01 -15.56 -3.21
N VAL A 378 -21.19 -15.80 -3.81
CA VAL A 378 -21.61 -15.20 -5.08
C VAL A 378 -22.18 -13.81 -4.81
N SER A 379 -21.89 -12.83 -5.66
CA SER A 379 -22.50 -11.50 -5.58
C SER A 379 -24.01 -11.56 -5.83
N ARG A 380 -24.70 -10.64 -5.16
CA ARG A 380 -26.14 -10.40 -5.37
C ARG A 380 -26.43 -9.12 -6.15
N LEU A 381 -25.39 -8.37 -6.53
CA LEU A 381 -25.53 -7.25 -7.44
C LEU A 381 -25.72 -7.75 -8.86
N ASN A 382 -26.72 -7.22 -9.54
CA ASN A 382 -27.02 -7.64 -10.90
C ASN A 382 -25.88 -7.25 -11.85
N GLY A 383 -25.34 -8.24 -12.55
CA GLY A 383 -24.24 -8.09 -13.49
C GLY A 383 -22.86 -8.02 -12.85
N GLU A 384 -22.73 -8.29 -11.55
CA GLU A 384 -21.44 -8.46 -10.86
C GLU A 384 -21.09 -9.94 -10.75
N GLU A 385 -19.84 -10.22 -10.95
CA GLU A 385 -19.21 -11.53 -10.74
C GLU A 385 -18.26 -11.44 -9.55
N THR A 386 -18.09 -12.52 -8.79
CA THR A 386 -17.10 -12.62 -7.71
C THR A 386 -16.16 -13.79 -7.95
N ALA A 387 -14.89 -13.64 -7.63
CA ALA A 387 -13.93 -14.73 -7.72
C ALA A 387 -14.39 -15.94 -6.92
N PRO A 388 -14.27 -17.18 -7.47
CA PRO A 388 -14.74 -18.38 -6.78
C PRO A 388 -13.98 -18.68 -5.49
N TYR A 389 -12.76 -18.23 -5.37
CA TYR A 389 -11.90 -18.44 -4.22
C TYR A 389 -11.18 -17.18 -3.80
N GLN A 390 -11.06 -16.99 -2.49
CA GLN A 390 -10.33 -15.87 -1.88
C GLN A 390 -9.36 -16.37 -0.80
N PRO A 391 -8.31 -15.62 -0.43
CA PRO A 391 -7.28 -16.07 0.49
C PRO A 391 -7.84 -16.39 1.89
N ALA A 392 -7.39 -17.52 2.45
CA ALA A 392 -7.69 -17.96 3.81
C ALA A 392 -6.43 -18.58 4.42
N LEU A 393 -5.39 -17.75 4.59
CA LEU A 393 -4.07 -18.19 5.03
C LEU A 393 -4.08 -18.76 6.45
N GLN A 394 -3.21 -19.74 6.67
CA GLN A 394 -2.90 -20.26 8.00
C GLN A 394 -1.42 -20.04 8.35
N ARG A 395 -0.56 -20.04 7.33
CA ARG A 395 0.88 -19.76 7.46
C ARG A 395 1.39 -18.96 6.28
N PRO A 396 2.20 -17.92 6.50
CA PRO A 396 2.40 -17.31 7.81
C PRO A 396 1.06 -16.94 8.46
N GLN A 397 1.01 -17.08 9.81
CA GLN A 397 -0.23 -16.79 10.56
C GLN A 397 -0.61 -15.31 10.37
N PRO A 398 -1.87 -15.00 10.01
CA PRO A 398 -2.32 -13.62 9.89
C PRO A 398 -2.09 -12.83 11.18
N PHE A 399 -1.64 -11.59 11.03
CA PHE A 399 -1.34 -10.68 12.15
C PHE A 399 -2.47 -9.70 12.46
N ALA A 400 -3.55 -9.71 11.69
CA ALA A 400 -4.77 -8.94 11.96
C ALA A 400 -6.01 -9.81 11.77
N ARG A 401 -7.13 -9.38 12.29
CA ARG A 401 -8.41 -10.09 12.18
C ARG A 401 -8.94 -10.00 10.74
N PRO A 402 -9.15 -11.14 10.06
CA PRO A 402 -9.63 -11.15 8.68
C PRO A 402 -11.16 -11.01 8.55
N LEU A 403 -11.89 -11.14 9.66
CA LEU A 403 -13.35 -11.21 9.68
C LEU A 403 -13.90 -10.27 10.76
N PHE A 404 -14.89 -9.45 10.39
CA PHE A 404 -15.74 -8.72 11.33
C PHE A 404 -17.09 -9.43 11.43
N GLY A 405 -17.48 -9.80 12.63
CA GLY A 405 -18.74 -10.45 12.95
C GLY A 405 -19.36 -9.92 14.24
N MET A 406 -20.54 -10.41 14.58
CA MET A 406 -21.29 -9.98 15.79
C MET A 406 -20.53 -10.15 17.09
N ASP A 407 -19.67 -11.17 17.17
CA ASP A 407 -18.79 -11.44 18.31
C ASP A 407 -17.66 -10.41 18.46
N GLN A 408 -17.36 -9.66 17.39
CA GLN A 408 -16.31 -8.64 17.34
C GLN A 408 -16.80 -7.24 17.71
N ILE A 409 -18.11 -7.04 17.86
CA ILE A 409 -18.69 -5.72 18.23
C ILE A 409 -18.10 -5.25 19.56
N THR A 410 -17.82 -3.94 19.65
CA THR A 410 -17.25 -3.31 20.86
C THR A 410 -18.06 -3.65 22.11
N ARG A 411 -17.35 -3.83 23.24
CA ARG A 411 -17.92 -4.04 24.58
C ARG A 411 -17.30 -3.06 25.58
N ILE A 412 -16.83 -1.92 25.09
CA ILE A 412 -16.17 -0.91 25.94
C ILE A 412 -17.16 -0.30 26.92
N SER A 413 -18.43 -0.18 26.53
CA SER A 413 -19.57 0.10 27.41
C SER A 413 -20.85 -0.50 26.82
N PRO A 414 -21.92 -0.69 27.61
CA PRO A 414 -23.22 -1.10 27.09
C PRO A 414 -23.78 -0.14 26.04
N GLU A 415 -23.61 1.16 26.22
CA GLU A 415 -24.07 2.21 25.32
C GLU A 415 -23.31 2.17 23.97
N ALA A 416 -21.99 1.97 24.04
CA ALA A 416 -21.15 1.80 22.84
C ALA A 416 -21.57 0.56 22.06
N HIS A 417 -21.81 -0.56 22.74
CA HIS A 417 -22.29 -1.79 22.13
C HIS A 417 -23.63 -1.59 21.42
N GLN A 418 -24.61 -0.98 22.12
CA GLN A 418 -25.94 -0.73 21.57
C GLN A 418 -25.90 0.22 20.38
N ALA A 419 -25.12 1.31 20.46
CA ALA A 419 -24.97 2.26 19.36
C ALA A 419 -24.42 1.62 18.06
N VAL A 420 -23.57 0.61 18.18
CA VAL A 420 -23.06 -0.15 17.04
C VAL A 420 -24.12 -1.14 16.53
N LEU A 421 -24.83 -1.81 17.43
CA LEU A 421 -25.95 -2.71 17.05
C LEU A 421 -27.03 -1.96 16.28
N ASP A 422 -27.40 -0.74 16.73
CA ASP A 422 -28.41 0.08 16.06
C ASP A 422 -28.01 0.48 14.63
N GLN A 423 -26.71 0.68 14.38
CA GLN A 423 -26.18 0.90 13.03
C GLN A 423 -26.23 -0.37 12.17
N LEU A 424 -25.91 -1.53 12.74
CA LEU A 424 -25.88 -2.82 12.03
C LEU A 424 -27.30 -3.38 11.77
N HIS A 425 -28.26 -3.05 12.62
CA HIS A 425 -29.66 -3.52 12.55
C HIS A 425 -30.64 -2.35 12.72
N PRO A 426 -30.68 -1.40 11.76
CA PRO A 426 -31.58 -0.27 11.88
C PRO A 426 -33.04 -0.76 11.84
N SER A 427 -33.80 -0.48 12.90
CA SER A 427 -35.19 -0.94 13.08
C SER A 427 -36.15 -0.43 12.01
N GLU A 428 -35.85 0.71 11.38
CA GLU A 428 -36.71 1.36 10.38
C GLU A 428 -36.42 0.92 8.95
N ALA A 429 -35.24 0.35 8.64
CA ALA A 429 -34.85 0.00 7.28
C ALA A 429 -35.08 -1.49 6.92
N GLY A 430 -35.41 -2.34 7.90
CA GLY A 430 -35.73 -3.77 7.66
C GLY A 430 -34.56 -4.64 7.16
N ALA A 431 -33.37 -4.11 7.02
CA ALA A 431 -32.23 -4.84 6.48
C ALA A 431 -31.03 -4.78 7.43
N SER A 432 -30.64 -5.94 7.95
CA SER A 432 -29.37 -6.08 8.67
C SER A 432 -28.18 -5.86 7.76
N ALA A 433 -27.08 -5.37 8.32
CA ALA A 433 -25.81 -5.26 7.60
C ALA A 433 -25.30 -6.63 7.14
N ASN A 434 -24.67 -6.67 5.97
CA ASN A 434 -23.87 -7.81 5.54
C ASN A 434 -22.59 -7.87 6.38
N MET A 435 -22.26 -9.06 6.87
CA MET A 435 -21.05 -9.35 7.60
C MET A 435 -20.60 -10.76 7.24
N GLY A 436 -19.31 -10.95 7.08
CA GLY A 436 -18.81 -12.27 6.73
C GLY A 436 -17.45 -12.20 6.05
N TRP A 437 -16.89 -13.37 5.81
CA TRP A 437 -15.63 -13.52 5.12
C TRP A 437 -15.85 -13.31 3.60
N PHE A 438 -15.27 -12.24 3.05
CA PHE A 438 -15.45 -11.84 1.64
C PHE A 438 -16.92 -11.74 1.22
N GLU A 439 -17.78 -11.24 2.11
CA GLU A 439 -19.21 -11.03 1.79
C GLU A 439 -19.33 -9.92 0.72
N PRO A 440 -19.95 -10.19 -0.42
CA PRO A 440 -20.15 -9.19 -1.47
C PRO A 440 -21.15 -8.12 -1.05
N PHE A 441 -21.07 -6.96 -1.71
CA PHE A 441 -22.01 -5.87 -1.46
C PHE A 441 -23.41 -6.17 -2.01
N GLU A 442 -24.44 -5.71 -1.29
CA GLU A 442 -25.84 -5.69 -1.73
C GLU A 442 -26.32 -4.24 -1.87
N ALA A 443 -27.14 -3.96 -2.91
CA ALA A 443 -27.66 -2.63 -3.10
C ALA A 443 -28.61 -2.21 -1.95
N GLY A 444 -28.33 -1.07 -1.35
CA GLY A 444 -29.11 -0.53 -0.23
C GLY A 444 -28.82 -1.15 1.12
N LYS A 445 -27.89 -2.11 1.20
CA LYS A 445 -27.50 -2.80 2.42
C LYS A 445 -26.05 -2.51 2.75
N PRO A 446 -25.75 -1.94 3.93
CA PRO A 446 -24.36 -1.72 4.31
C PRO A 446 -23.60 -3.05 4.50
N THR A 447 -22.31 -3.04 4.23
CA THR A 447 -21.44 -4.21 4.44
C THR A 447 -20.36 -3.83 5.44
N ALA A 448 -20.33 -4.53 6.59
CA ALA A 448 -19.34 -4.29 7.65
C ALA A 448 -18.19 -5.31 7.53
N PHE A 449 -16.96 -4.80 7.46
CA PHE A 449 -15.76 -5.65 7.34
C PHE A 449 -14.50 -4.92 7.84
N PHE A 450 -13.47 -5.68 8.21
CA PHE A 450 -12.12 -5.14 8.39
C PHE A 450 -11.46 -4.97 7.03
N GLY A 451 -10.86 -3.82 6.79
CA GLY A 451 -10.20 -3.52 5.52
C GLY A 451 -9.93 -2.03 5.35
N ILE A 452 -9.70 -1.57 4.13
CA ILE A 452 -9.45 -0.17 3.72
C ILE A 452 -8.23 0.44 4.39
N HIS A 453 -8.26 0.76 5.70
CA HIS A 453 -7.10 1.10 6.53
C HIS A 453 -6.70 -0.07 7.45
N GLY A 454 -7.26 -1.26 7.26
CA GLY A 454 -7.02 -2.44 8.08
C GLY A 454 -5.74 -3.18 7.70
N GLY A 455 -5.32 -4.11 8.57
CA GLY A 455 -4.10 -4.86 8.40
C GLY A 455 -2.87 -3.96 8.27
N ALA A 456 -2.01 -4.22 7.29
CA ALA A 456 -0.86 -3.37 7.01
C ALA A 456 -1.22 -2.14 6.17
N GLU A 457 -0.33 -1.15 6.22
CA GLU A 457 -0.41 0.09 5.46
C GLU A 457 0.90 0.34 4.69
N TRP A 458 0.98 1.47 3.95
CA TRP A 458 2.15 1.83 3.11
C TRP A 458 3.49 1.82 3.85
N SER A 459 3.45 1.98 5.15
CA SER A 459 4.64 1.91 5.98
C SER A 459 5.31 0.53 5.93
N GLY A 460 4.58 -0.54 5.59
CA GLY A 460 5.10 -1.89 5.42
C GLY A 460 5.69 -2.50 6.68
N ALA A 461 6.68 -3.37 6.51
CA ALA A 461 7.29 -4.13 7.59
C ALA A 461 8.81 -3.89 7.71
N ALA A 462 9.38 -4.23 8.86
CA ALA A 462 10.81 -4.25 9.12
C ALA A 462 11.27 -5.70 9.38
N PHE A 463 12.41 -6.10 8.83
CA PHE A 463 12.90 -7.47 8.91
C PHE A 463 14.26 -7.54 9.60
N ASP A 464 14.38 -8.39 10.62
CA ASP A 464 15.64 -8.69 11.28
C ASP A 464 16.28 -9.95 10.66
N PRO A 465 17.37 -9.82 9.90
CA PRO A 465 18.02 -10.95 9.24
C PRO A 465 18.68 -11.93 10.20
N SER A 466 18.95 -11.52 11.45
CA SER A 466 19.59 -12.39 12.44
C SER A 466 18.63 -13.40 13.07
N THR A 467 17.33 -13.07 13.10
CA THR A 467 16.28 -13.89 13.72
C THR A 467 15.30 -14.50 12.71
N GLY A 468 15.17 -13.88 11.53
CA GLY A 468 14.11 -14.20 10.58
C GLY A 468 12.75 -13.62 10.98
N PHE A 469 12.72 -12.61 11.86
CA PHE A 469 11.51 -11.98 12.35
C PHE A 469 11.12 -10.78 11.53
N LEU A 470 9.84 -10.68 11.23
CA LEU A 470 9.22 -9.55 10.52
C LEU A 470 8.34 -8.77 11.50
N TYR A 471 8.56 -7.47 11.59
CA TYR A 471 7.78 -6.58 12.47
C TYR A 471 6.87 -5.71 11.63
N VAL A 472 5.58 -5.73 11.95
CA VAL A 472 4.56 -5.00 11.20
C VAL A 472 3.58 -4.29 12.12
N THR A 473 3.31 -3.01 11.84
CA THR A 473 2.22 -2.27 12.50
C THR A 473 0.92 -2.55 11.74
N SER A 474 -0.17 -2.75 12.46
CA SER A 474 -1.47 -3.00 11.83
C SER A 474 -2.61 -2.21 12.46
N ASN A 475 -3.68 -2.08 11.68
CA ASN A 475 -4.94 -1.46 12.07
C ASN A 475 -6.08 -2.47 12.02
N GLU A 476 -7.00 -2.37 12.98
CA GLU A 476 -8.18 -3.22 13.05
C GLU A 476 -9.43 -2.37 13.28
N LEU A 477 -9.86 -1.73 12.19
CA LEU A 477 -11.02 -0.83 12.16
C LEU A 477 -12.08 -1.39 11.22
N PRO A 478 -13.32 -1.53 11.67
CA PRO A 478 -14.41 -1.94 10.79
C PRO A 478 -14.90 -0.76 9.94
N TRP A 479 -15.14 -1.04 8.66
CA TRP A 479 -15.69 -0.12 7.68
C TRP A 479 -17.10 -0.55 7.31
N PHE A 480 -17.91 0.42 6.84
CA PHE A 480 -19.36 0.24 6.69
C PHE A 480 -19.90 0.90 5.42
N PRO A 481 -19.32 0.65 4.24
CA PRO A 481 -19.80 1.24 3.00
C PRO A 481 -21.13 0.63 2.57
N THR A 482 -21.92 1.45 1.88
CA THR A 482 -23.20 1.06 1.27
C THR A 482 -23.14 1.31 -0.22
N VAL A 483 -23.46 0.28 -1.00
CA VAL A 483 -23.66 0.38 -2.44
C VAL A 483 -25.12 0.71 -2.70
N SER A 484 -25.40 1.63 -3.61
CA SER A 484 -26.75 2.04 -3.99
C SER A 484 -26.96 1.92 -5.50
N ARG A 485 -28.16 1.53 -5.90
CA ARG A 485 -28.54 1.49 -7.31
C ARG A 485 -28.77 2.91 -7.81
N LEU A 486 -28.14 3.26 -8.92
CA LEU A 486 -28.45 4.53 -9.60
C LEU A 486 -29.75 4.39 -10.39
N PRO A 487 -30.61 5.41 -10.38
CA PRO A 487 -31.78 5.44 -11.28
C PRO A 487 -31.32 5.33 -12.74
N LEU A 488 -32.09 4.59 -13.57
CA LEU A 488 -31.78 4.39 -15.00
C LEU A 488 -31.67 5.68 -15.84
N LYS A 489 -32.05 6.83 -15.29
CA LYS A 489 -32.17 8.12 -15.97
C LYS A 489 -31.05 9.12 -15.65
N PHE A 490 -29.77 8.69 -15.58
CA PHE A 490 -28.63 9.60 -15.49
C PHE A 490 -27.81 9.62 -16.78
N THR A 491 -28.40 10.06 -17.88
CA THR A 491 -27.62 10.50 -19.03
C THR A 491 -27.32 12.01 -18.84
N LYS A 492 -26.06 12.35 -18.56
CA LYS A 492 -25.57 13.74 -18.53
C LYS A 492 -25.48 14.38 -19.94
N SER A 493 -26.29 13.96 -20.93
CA SER A 493 -26.20 14.44 -22.29
C SER A 493 -26.30 15.99 -22.37
N ALA A 494 -27.23 16.59 -21.62
CA ALA A 494 -27.38 18.05 -21.58
C ALA A 494 -26.24 18.75 -20.76
N ALA A 495 -25.67 18.09 -19.75
CA ALA A 495 -24.59 18.69 -18.96
C ALA A 495 -23.26 18.73 -19.72
N HIS A 496 -23.06 17.88 -20.75
CA HIS A 496 -21.83 17.88 -21.56
C HIS A 496 -21.66 19.18 -22.38
N SER A 497 -22.74 19.89 -22.65
CA SER A 497 -22.71 21.16 -23.38
C SER A 497 -22.46 22.38 -22.48
N LEU A 498 -22.43 22.23 -21.15
CA LEU A 498 -22.23 23.37 -20.25
C LEU A 498 -20.75 23.77 -20.19
N PRO A 499 -20.43 25.07 -20.21
CA PRO A 499 -19.04 25.59 -20.12
C PRO A 499 -18.28 25.06 -18.89
N GLY A 500 -18.98 24.85 -17.75
CA GLY A 500 -18.42 24.32 -16.52
C GLY A 500 -17.87 22.91 -16.63
N ARG A 501 -18.29 22.13 -17.63
CA ARG A 501 -17.78 20.78 -17.87
C ARG A 501 -16.28 20.75 -18.14
N LYS A 502 -15.77 21.63 -18.98
CA LYS A 502 -14.34 21.73 -19.29
C LYS A 502 -13.52 22.13 -18.05
N ILE A 503 -14.09 22.97 -17.21
CA ILE A 503 -13.48 23.38 -15.94
C ILE A 503 -13.44 22.18 -14.98
N TYR A 504 -14.52 21.42 -14.89
CA TYR A 504 -14.60 20.19 -14.12
C TYR A 504 -13.54 19.17 -14.58
N GLU A 505 -13.44 18.92 -15.86
CA GLU A 505 -12.46 17.99 -16.45
C GLU A 505 -11.03 18.37 -16.11
N LYS A 506 -10.71 19.66 -16.12
CA LYS A 506 -9.38 20.16 -15.84
C LYS A 506 -9.01 20.15 -14.36
N HIS A 507 -9.95 20.46 -13.47
CA HIS A 507 -9.66 20.75 -12.06
C HIS A 507 -10.23 19.73 -11.06
N CYS A 508 -11.24 18.96 -11.43
CA CYS A 508 -11.99 18.12 -10.50
C CYS A 508 -11.99 16.64 -10.86
N MET A 509 -11.97 16.32 -12.17
CA MET A 509 -12.17 14.96 -12.70
C MET A 509 -11.14 13.97 -12.18
N ALA A 510 -9.88 14.37 -12.02
CA ALA A 510 -8.80 13.51 -11.54
C ALA A 510 -9.07 12.92 -10.14
N CYS A 511 -9.82 13.65 -9.31
CA CYS A 511 -10.17 13.21 -7.95
C CYS A 511 -11.61 12.71 -7.87
N HIS A 512 -12.54 13.38 -8.54
CA HIS A 512 -13.96 13.11 -8.39
C HIS A 512 -14.58 12.24 -9.50
N GLY A 513 -13.75 11.68 -10.40
CA GLY A 513 -14.19 10.81 -11.49
C GLY A 513 -14.76 11.54 -12.71
N HIS A 514 -14.88 10.84 -13.84
CA HIS A 514 -15.27 11.41 -15.12
C HIS A 514 -16.68 12.05 -15.12
N SER A 515 -17.59 11.49 -14.35
CA SER A 515 -18.97 11.95 -14.22
C SER A 515 -19.32 12.48 -12.82
N GLY A 516 -18.33 12.71 -11.96
CA GLY A 516 -18.54 13.13 -10.58
C GLY A 516 -18.96 11.99 -9.65
N GLU A 517 -18.66 10.75 -10.03
CA GLU A 517 -18.95 9.54 -9.27
C GLU A 517 -18.08 9.37 -8.03
N GLY A 518 -17.02 10.14 -7.90
CA GLY A 518 -16.00 10.02 -6.87
C GLY A 518 -14.92 9.00 -7.25
N SER A 519 -13.79 9.04 -6.56
CA SER A 519 -12.71 8.08 -6.73
C SER A 519 -12.02 7.82 -5.39
N GLY A 520 -12.21 6.65 -4.83
CA GLY A 520 -11.56 6.25 -3.59
C GLY A 520 -11.90 7.17 -2.41
N VAL A 521 -10.93 7.94 -1.93
CA VAL A 521 -11.10 8.90 -0.82
C VAL A 521 -11.82 10.19 -1.20
N HIS A 522 -12.16 10.37 -2.46
CA HIS A 522 -12.79 11.59 -2.97
C HIS A 522 -14.31 11.39 -3.10
N PRO A 523 -15.15 12.17 -2.41
CA PRO A 523 -16.59 11.96 -2.38
C PRO A 523 -17.22 12.18 -3.76
N PRO A 524 -18.34 11.49 -4.07
CA PRO A 524 -19.10 11.75 -5.29
C PRO A 524 -19.68 13.17 -5.27
N LEU A 525 -19.66 13.82 -6.42
CA LEU A 525 -20.27 15.13 -6.64
C LEU A 525 -21.64 15.05 -7.32
N ILE A 526 -22.10 13.83 -7.62
CA ILE A 526 -23.45 13.59 -8.15
C ILE A 526 -24.47 14.08 -7.11
N ARG A 527 -25.43 14.90 -7.56
CA ARG A 527 -26.44 15.54 -6.70
C ARG A 527 -25.85 16.29 -5.49
N ILE A 528 -24.73 16.92 -5.67
CA ILE A 528 -24.10 17.69 -4.57
C ILE A 528 -25.02 18.79 -4.04
N GLY A 529 -25.92 19.34 -4.87
CA GLY A 529 -26.92 20.33 -4.47
C GLY A 529 -27.92 19.84 -3.41
N GLN A 530 -28.12 18.52 -3.26
CA GLN A 530 -28.95 17.95 -2.19
C GLN A 530 -28.21 17.92 -0.84
N ARG A 531 -26.90 18.10 -0.82
CA ARG A 531 -26.03 18.01 0.37
C ARG A 531 -25.37 19.31 0.76
N MET A 532 -25.19 20.23 -0.20
CA MET A 532 -24.50 21.50 -0.01
C MET A 532 -25.16 22.60 -0.83
N THR A 533 -25.26 23.80 -0.26
CA THR A 533 -25.73 24.97 -1.02
C THR A 533 -24.66 25.45 -1.98
N ARG A 534 -25.06 26.26 -2.98
CA ARG A 534 -24.13 26.92 -3.90
C ARG A 534 -23.04 27.69 -3.16
N LYS A 535 -23.39 28.40 -2.08
CA LYS A 535 -22.48 29.17 -1.24
C LYS A 535 -21.48 28.27 -0.50
N ASP A 536 -21.92 27.11 -0.02
CA ASP A 536 -21.04 26.15 0.68
C ASP A 536 -20.02 25.56 -0.30
N ILE A 537 -20.44 25.20 -1.52
CA ILE A 537 -19.54 24.69 -2.55
C ILE A 537 -18.55 25.76 -2.97
N GLN A 538 -18.99 27.00 -3.14
CA GLN A 538 -18.11 28.12 -3.47
C GLN A 538 -17.06 28.36 -2.38
N SER A 539 -17.47 28.35 -1.12
CA SER A 539 -16.55 28.44 0.03
C SER A 539 -15.56 27.27 0.05
N LEU A 540 -16.04 26.05 -0.21
CA LEU A 540 -15.19 24.86 -0.26
C LEU A 540 -14.16 24.93 -1.39
N LEU A 541 -14.52 25.44 -2.56
CA LEU A 541 -13.59 25.67 -3.67
C LEU A 541 -12.51 26.69 -3.32
N ALA A 542 -12.88 27.74 -2.59
CA ALA A 542 -11.96 28.81 -2.18
C ALA A 542 -10.98 28.36 -1.07
N THR A 543 -11.42 27.54 -0.13
CA THR A 543 -10.64 27.21 1.07
C THR A 543 -10.05 25.79 1.05
N GLY A 544 -10.59 24.89 0.24
CA GLY A 544 -10.31 23.47 0.32
C GLY A 544 -10.92 22.83 1.58
N ARG A 545 -10.83 21.50 1.70
CA ARG A 545 -11.26 20.74 2.88
C ARG A 545 -10.60 19.35 2.90
N ASN A 546 -9.96 19.01 4.01
CA ASN A 546 -9.29 17.71 4.17
C ASN A 546 -8.25 17.46 3.07
N LEU A 547 -8.47 16.45 2.22
CA LEU A 547 -7.60 16.13 1.08
C LEU A 547 -7.89 16.97 -0.17
N MET A 548 -8.99 17.70 -0.19
CA MET A 548 -9.33 18.58 -1.31
C MET A 548 -8.59 19.91 -1.15
N PRO A 549 -7.62 20.25 -2.04
CA PRO A 549 -6.98 21.55 -2.00
C PRO A 549 -7.96 22.66 -2.40
N ALA A 550 -7.66 23.90 -2.04
CA ALA A 550 -8.32 25.06 -2.63
C ALA A 550 -8.12 25.03 -4.16
N ALA A 551 -9.17 25.33 -4.91
CA ALA A 551 -9.12 25.34 -6.37
C ALA A 551 -8.41 26.60 -6.88
N SER A 552 -7.08 26.53 -6.96
CA SER A 552 -6.26 27.63 -7.48
C SER A 552 -6.47 27.80 -9.00
N GLY A 553 -6.51 29.07 -9.46
CA GLY A 553 -6.63 29.40 -10.88
C GLY A 553 -8.06 29.40 -11.43
N LEU A 554 -9.08 29.38 -10.57
CA LEU A 554 -10.46 29.68 -10.95
C LEU A 554 -10.76 31.14 -10.67
N ASP A 555 -11.15 31.90 -11.73
CA ASP A 555 -11.75 33.22 -11.57
C ASP A 555 -13.26 33.11 -11.24
N ASP A 556 -13.91 34.22 -10.99
CA ASP A 556 -15.33 34.23 -10.62
C ASP A 556 -16.24 33.69 -11.73
N ALA A 557 -15.95 33.93 -12.99
CA ALA A 557 -16.72 33.43 -14.13
C ALA A 557 -16.57 31.92 -14.29
N MET A 558 -15.34 31.42 -14.14
CA MET A 558 -15.05 29.99 -14.11
C MET A 558 -15.72 29.29 -12.93
N THR A 559 -15.68 29.91 -11.74
CA THR A 559 -16.32 29.39 -10.54
C THR A 559 -17.84 29.31 -10.73
N HIS A 560 -18.48 30.33 -11.28
CA HIS A 560 -19.91 30.31 -11.57
C HIS A 560 -20.28 29.21 -12.57
N SER A 561 -19.52 29.10 -13.68
CA SER A 561 -19.76 28.08 -14.70
C SER A 561 -19.58 26.67 -14.14
N LEU A 562 -18.58 26.45 -13.27
CA LEU A 562 -18.37 25.18 -12.59
C LEU A 562 -19.51 24.85 -11.64
N LEU A 563 -20.00 25.82 -10.85
CA LEU A 563 -21.15 25.66 -9.96
C LEU A 563 -22.43 25.34 -10.71
N ASP A 564 -22.66 25.98 -11.86
CA ASP A 564 -23.82 25.67 -12.73
C ASP A 564 -23.76 24.23 -13.24
N TYR A 565 -22.56 23.74 -13.61
CA TYR A 565 -22.36 22.35 -14.01
C TYR A 565 -22.58 21.37 -12.85
N LEU A 566 -22.02 21.65 -11.66
CA LEU A 566 -22.13 20.79 -10.50
C LEU A 566 -23.53 20.71 -9.93
N LEU A 567 -24.30 21.80 -9.99
CA LEU A 567 -25.65 21.92 -9.47
C LEU A 567 -26.73 21.66 -10.53
N PHE A 568 -26.31 21.34 -11.77
CA PHE A 568 -27.25 21.04 -12.85
C PHE A 568 -28.02 19.76 -12.52
N GLU A 569 -29.34 19.91 -12.33
CA GLU A 569 -30.28 18.80 -12.25
C GLU A 569 -30.99 18.64 -13.61
N PRO A 570 -30.70 17.58 -14.37
CA PRO A 570 -31.36 17.38 -15.65
C PRO A 570 -32.88 17.13 -15.44
N SER A 571 -33.72 17.87 -16.18
CA SER A 571 -35.13 17.62 -16.24
C SER A 571 -35.41 16.23 -16.83
N VAL A 572 -36.36 15.51 -16.24
CA VAL A 572 -36.77 14.17 -16.63
C VAL A 572 -37.51 14.21 -17.97
N GLN A 573 -36.82 13.92 -19.08
CA GLN A 573 -37.46 13.58 -20.33
C GLN A 573 -37.42 12.06 -20.51
N GLU A 574 -38.59 11.47 -20.85
CA GLU A 574 -38.71 10.02 -21.09
C GLU A 574 -38.16 9.68 -22.47
N GLU A 575 -36.91 9.22 -22.52
CA GLU A 575 -36.37 8.55 -23.70
C GLU A 575 -36.58 7.03 -23.55
N THR A 576 -37.04 6.37 -24.60
CA THR A 576 -37.17 4.92 -24.69
C THR A 576 -35.78 4.26 -24.58
N PRO A 577 -35.59 3.28 -23.68
CA PRO A 577 -34.28 2.65 -23.45
C PRO A 577 -33.80 1.87 -24.67
N SER A 578 -32.58 2.08 -25.10
CA SER A 578 -31.89 1.16 -26.01
C SER A 578 -31.42 -0.10 -25.24
N PRO A 579 -31.27 -1.27 -25.89
CA PRO A 579 -30.86 -2.51 -25.23
C PRO A 579 -29.53 -2.42 -24.45
N GLU A 580 -28.63 -1.51 -24.80
CA GLU A 580 -27.34 -1.29 -24.11
C GLU A 580 -27.48 -0.49 -22.79
N THR A 581 -28.63 0.15 -22.55
CA THR A 581 -28.88 0.96 -21.34
C THR A 581 -29.61 0.23 -20.21
N THR A 582 -29.83 -1.07 -20.33
CA THR A 582 -30.67 -1.84 -19.39
C THR A 582 -29.87 -2.37 -18.18
N ALA A 583 -28.53 -2.38 -18.20
CA ALA A 583 -27.74 -2.85 -17.06
C ALA A 583 -27.83 -1.85 -15.88
N PRO A 584 -28.11 -2.32 -14.65
CA PRO A 584 -28.16 -1.45 -13.49
C PRO A 584 -26.79 -0.84 -13.22
N ARG A 585 -26.78 0.46 -12.97
CA ARG A 585 -25.59 1.20 -12.55
C ARG A 585 -25.64 1.37 -11.05
N TYR A 586 -24.46 1.29 -10.42
CA TYR A 586 -24.31 1.39 -8.97
C TYR A 586 -23.39 2.55 -8.61
N THR A 587 -23.51 3.02 -7.37
CA THR A 587 -22.62 3.97 -6.69
C THR A 587 -22.47 3.56 -5.23
N TYR A 588 -21.54 4.17 -4.52
CA TYR A 588 -21.34 3.90 -3.09
C TYR A 588 -21.20 5.22 -2.30
N ASN A 589 -21.42 5.15 -0.99
CA ASN A 589 -21.47 6.31 -0.09
C ASN A 589 -20.09 6.78 0.43
N GLY A 590 -18.99 6.30 -0.16
CA GLY A 590 -17.63 6.56 0.30
C GLY A 590 -17.13 5.51 1.30
N TYR A 591 -16.27 5.94 2.22
CA TYR A 591 -15.56 5.07 3.16
C TYR A 591 -15.95 5.42 4.61
N PRO A 592 -17.19 5.15 5.07
CA PRO A 592 -17.59 5.37 6.44
C PRO A 592 -16.96 4.32 7.36
N LYS A 593 -16.43 4.77 8.50
CA LYS A 593 -16.01 3.89 9.60
C LYS A 593 -17.22 3.51 10.42
N LEU A 594 -17.28 2.26 10.88
CA LEU A 594 -18.24 1.86 11.89
C LEU A 594 -17.68 2.27 13.26
N LEU A 595 -18.31 3.27 13.87
CA LEU A 595 -17.88 3.86 15.14
C LEU A 595 -19.01 3.77 16.18
N ASP A 596 -18.66 3.77 17.45
CA ASP A 596 -19.61 3.93 18.53
C ASP A 596 -20.07 5.39 18.70
N HIS A 597 -20.90 5.67 19.70
CA HIS A 597 -21.47 7.00 19.96
C HIS A 597 -20.44 8.04 20.44
N GLU A 598 -19.27 7.61 20.96
CA GLU A 598 -18.16 8.49 21.34
C GLU A 598 -17.11 8.64 20.21
N GLY A 599 -17.29 7.95 19.08
CA GLY A 599 -16.38 7.98 17.93
C GLY A 599 -15.22 7.00 18.02
N TYR A 600 -15.23 6.04 18.94
CA TYR A 600 -14.27 4.94 18.96
C TYR A 600 -14.66 3.84 17.98
N PRO A 601 -13.72 2.99 17.54
CA PRO A 601 -14.02 1.90 16.62
C PRO A 601 -15.12 0.96 17.13
N GLY A 602 -16.07 0.64 16.27
CA GLY A 602 -17.21 -0.21 16.60
C GLY A 602 -16.88 -1.68 16.88
N CYS A 603 -15.60 -2.02 16.94
CA CYS A 603 -15.12 -3.37 17.27
C CYS A 603 -14.42 -3.41 18.63
N GLN A 604 -14.26 -4.64 19.16
CA GLN A 604 -13.44 -4.86 20.35
C GLN A 604 -11.97 -4.47 20.06
N PRO A 605 -11.23 -3.88 21.03
CA PRO A 605 -9.80 -3.67 20.92
C PRO A 605 -9.05 -5.04 20.85
N PRO A 606 -7.76 -5.05 20.39
CA PRO A 606 -6.96 -3.88 20.05
C PRO A 606 -7.33 -3.28 18.69
N TRP A 607 -7.27 -1.94 18.58
CA TRP A 607 -7.58 -1.20 17.35
C TRP A 607 -6.36 -0.90 16.48
N GLY A 608 -5.19 -1.03 17.06
CA GLY A 608 -3.89 -0.95 16.40
C GLY A 608 -2.88 -1.78 17.16
N THR A 609 -2.00 -2.48 16.45
CA THR A 609 -1.03 -3.39 17.03
C THR A 609 0.34 -3.27 16.40
N LEU A 610 1.37 -3.67 17.15
CA LEU A 610 2.68 -4.04 16.64
C LEU A 610 2.80 -5.55 16.76
N ASN A 611 3.24 -6.19 15.67
CA ASN A 611 3.24 -7.64 15.52
C ASN A 611 4.64 -8.14 15.17
N CYS A 612 5.03 -9.30 15.67
CA CYS A 612 6.23 -10.02 15.29
C CYS A 612 5.84 -11.36 14.64
N VAL A 613 6.15 -11.49 13.37
CA VAL A 613 5.93 -12.73 12.59
C VAL A 613 7.26 -13.44 12.40
N ASP A 614 7.38 -14.67 12.88
CA ASP A 614 8.53 -15.56 12.62
C ASP A 614 8.37 -16.17 11.23
N LEU A 615 9.13 -15.67 10.27
CA LEU A 615 9.05 -16.13 8.88
C LEU A 615 9.66 -17.52 8.68
N ASN A 616 10.55 -17.96 9.56
CA ASN A 616 11.13 -19.31 9.48
C ASN A 616 10.05 -20.40 9.71
N HIS A 617 9.13 -20.13 10.66
CA HIS A 617 8.10 -21.08 11.08
C HIS A 617 6.69 -20.70 10.60
N GLY A 618 6.50 -19.47 10.12
CA GLY A 618 5.19 -18.94 9.71
C GLY A 618 4.21 -18.79 10.87
N ILE A 619 4.67 -18.29 12.02
CA ILE A 619 3.85 -18.10 13.24
C ILE A 619 3.92 -16.65 13.72
N LEU A 620 2.86 -16.20 14.35
CA LEU A 620 2.82 -14.94 15.10
C LEU A 620 3.47 -15.18 16.47
N ARG A 621 4.64 -14.58 16.72
CA ARG A 621 5.40 -14.73 17.96
C ARG A 621 4.78 -13.96 19.11
N TRP A 622 4.45 -12.70 18.84
CA TRP A 622 3.77 -11.81 19.76
C TRP A 622 3.02 -10.73 19.00
N GLN A 623 2.00 -10.20 19.65
CA GLN A 623 1.19 -9.07 19.22
C GLN A 623 0.92 -8.21 20.44
N VAL A 624 1.21 -6.91 20.35
CA VAL A 624 0.95 -5.95 21.44
C VAL A 624 0.15 -4.76 20.92
N PRO A 625 -0.71 -4.15 21.73
CA PRO A 625 -1.38 -2.90 21.37
C PRO A 625 -0.37 -1.81 21.07
N LEU A 626 -0.60 -1.06 19.99
CA LEU A 626 0.23 0.07 19.57
C LEU A 626 -0.56 1.37 19.68
N GLY A 627 -0.13 2.24 20.59
CA GLY A 627 -0.82 3.49 20.92
C GLY A 627 -1.87 3.35 22.03
N GLU A 628 -2.37 4.46 22.50
CA GLU A 628 -3.25 4.56 23.66
C GLU A 628 -4.33 5.61 23.42
N HIS A 629 -5.57 5.31 23.81
CA HIS A 629 -6.60 6.29 24.05
C HIS A 629 -6.59 6.67 25.55
N GLU A 630 -5.82 7.69 25.91
CA GLU A 630 -5.55 8.09 27.30
C GLU A 630 -6.86 8.26 28.12
N ILE A 631 -7.94 8.75 27.52
CA ILE A 631 -9.25 8.89 28.18
C ILE A 631 -9.83 7.53 28.60
N LEU A 632 -9.72 6.52 27.74
CA LEU A 632 -10.22 5.18 28.05
C LEU A 632 -9.38 4.51 29.13
N THR A 633 -8.07 4.67 29.09
CA THR A 633 -7.18 4.15 30.14
C THR A 633 -7.44 4.82 31.49
N GLN A 634 -7.70 6.13 31.51
CA GLN A 634 -8.13 6.87 32.73
C GLN A 634 -9.48 6.39 33.26
N ARG A 635 -10.37 5.89 32.42
CA ARG A 635 -11.64 5.24 32.79
C ARG A 635 -11.47 3.79 33.25
N GLY A 636 -10.24 3.26 33.29
CA GLY A 636 -9.94 1.91 33.80
C GLY A 636 -9.93 0.83 32.71
N HIS A 637 -10.00 1.18 31.41
CA HIS A 637 -9.84 0.22 30.33
C HIS A 637 -8.36 -0.13 30.11
N SER A 638 -8.09 -1.34 29.67
CA SER A 638 -6.76 -1.74 29.20
C SER A 638 -6.33 -0.91 27.98
N ILE A 639 -5.03 -0.88 27.69
CA ILE A 639 -4.49 -0.22 26.49
C ILE A 639 -5.15 -0.81 25.25
N THR A 640 -5.84 0.04 24.48
CA THR A 640 -6.67 -0.39 23.34
C THR A 640 -5.89 -0.45 22.02
N GLY A 641 -4.69 0.11 21.98
CA GLY A 641 -4.10 0.49 20.69
C GLY A 641 -4.88 1.62 20.02
N THR A 642 -4.31 2.20 18.98
CA THR A 642 -4.99 3.20 18.15
C THR A 642 -4.69 2.95 16.67
N GLU A 643 -5.54 3.47 15.78
CA GLU A 643 -5.20 3.59 14.37
C GLU A 643 -3.81 4.22 14.22
N ASN A 644 -2.94 3.62 13.38
CA ASN A 644 -1.56 4.04 13.22
C ASN A 644 -1.13 4.04 11.74
N PHE A 645 -0.18 4.91 11.40
CA PHE A 645 0.36 5.08 10.05
C PHE A 645 1.88 5.34 10.04
N GLY A 646 2.60 4.98 11.10
CA GLY A 646 4.02 5.29 11.26
C GLY A 646 4.97 4.22 10.75
N GLY A 647 4.63 2.94 10.94
CA GLY A 647 5.49 1.81 10.63
C GLY A 647 6.61 1.56 11.64
N ALA A 648 7.37 0.50 11.41
CA ALA A 648 8.41 0.02 12.29
C ALA A 648 9.82 0.10 11.66
N THR A 649 10.84 0.19 12.51
CA THR A 649 12.26 0.06 12.18
C THR A 649 12.92 -0.81 13.23
N VAL A 650 13.72 -1.79 12.82
CA VAL A 650 14.41 -2.72 13.73
C VAL A 650 15.91 -2.53 13.70
N THR A 651 16.58 -2.71 14.83
CA THR A 651 18.04 -2.54 14.98
C THR A 651 18.73 -3.77 15.56
N ALA A 652 20.00 -3.94 15.26
CA ALA A 652 20.83 -5.00 15.85
C ALA A 652 21.01 -4.84 17.37
N GLY A 653 20.58 -3.71 17.95
CA GLY A 653 20.47 -3.52 19.41
C GLY A 653 19.30 -4.31 20.04
N GLY A 654 18.54 -5.06 19.25
CA GLY A 654 17.37 -5.85 19.69
C GLY A 654 16.14 -4.99 19.99
N LEU A 655 15.99 -3.88 19.28
CA LEU A 655 14.90 -2.92 19.47
C LEU A 655 14.07 -2.75 18.20
N VAL A 656 12.76 -2.58 18.38
CA VAL A 656 11.84 -2.14 17.34
C VAL A 656 11.32 -0.75 17.69
N PHE A 657 11.61 0.23 16.86
CA PHE A 657 11.06 1.58 16.99
C PHE A 657 9.81 1.73 16.16
N ALA A 658 8.73 2.24 16.75
CA ALA A 658 7.45 2.49 16.07
C ALA A 658 6.80 3.80 16.55
N ALA A 659 6.00 4.40 15.67
CA ALA A 659 5.25 5.63 15.94
C ALA A 659 3.98 5.70 15.09
N GLY A 660 3.39 6.87 14.95
CA GLY A 660 2.25 7.13 14.04
C GLY A 660 0.90 6.88 14.67
N THR A 661 0.83 6.86 15.97
CA THR A 661 -0.36 6.65 16.80
C THR A 661 -1.05 7.98 17.17
N ARG A 662 -2.31 7.91 17.59
CA ARG A 662 -3.10 9.09 17.98
C ARG A 662 -2.58 9.79 19.24
N ASP A 663 -1.88 9.09 20.11
CA ASP A 663 -1.28 9.64 21.34
C ASP A 663 0.04 10.39 21.10
N LEU A 664 0.47 10.52 19.84
CA LEU A 664 1.65 11.27 19.41
C LEU A 664 2.98 10.75 19.99
N LYS A 665 3.06 9.47 20.37
CA LYS A 665 4.29 8.90 20.97
C LYS A 665 5.10 8.15 19.92
N ILE A 666 6.44 8.28 19.99
CA ILE A 666 7.39 7.33 19.46
C ILE A 666 7.74 6.34 20.58
N ARG A 667 7.92 5.07 20.23
CA ARG A 667 8.16 3.99 21.19
C ARG A 667 9.31 3.12 20.74
N ALA A 668 9.99 2.49 21.70
CA ALA A 668 10.92 1.41 21.48
C ALA A 668 10.44 0.16 22.21
N PHE A 669 10.39 -0.95 21.49
CA PHE A 669 9.96 -2.25 22.01
C PHE A 669 11.15 -3.24 21.99
N ASP A 670 11.17 -4.16 22.94
CA ASP A 670 12.05 -5.33 22.87
C ASP A 670 11.64 -6.19 21.66
N ALA A 671 12.58 -6.46 20.78
CA ALA A 671 12.32 -7.18 19.53
C ALA A 671 11.88 -8.63 19.76
N VAL A 672 12.25 -9.26 20.90
CA VAL A 672 11.95 -10.66 21.20
C VAL A 672 10.62 -10.81 21.93
N THR A 673 10.30 -9.90 22.86
CA THR A 673 9.14 -10.01 23.75
C THR A 673 7.97 -9.11 23.38
N GLY A 674 8.22 -8.01 22.65
CA GLY A 674 7.22 -6.98 22.38
C GLY A 674 6.97 -6.03 23.55
N GLU A 675 7.77 -6.10 24.63
CA GLU A 675 7.67 -5.19 25.78
C GLU A 675 8.04 -3.76 25.38
N GLU A 676 7.24 -2.75 25.76
CA GLU A 676 7.58 -1.35 25.59
C GLU A 676 8.65 -0.95 26.61
N LEU A 677 9.86 -0.65 26.12
CA LEU A 677 11.01 -0.30 26.98
C LEU A 677 11.23 1.21 27.12
N TRP A 678 10.69 1.99 26.19
CA TRP A 678 10.82 3.44 26.18
C TRP A 678 9.75 4.07 25.30
N SER A 679 9.28 5.27 25.71
CA SER A 679 8.44 6.10 24.86
C SER A 679 8.70 7.59 25.10
N HIS A 680 8.38 8.40 24.09
CA HIS A 680 8.48 9.84 24.16
C HIS A 680 7.36 10.51 23.37
N ARG A 681 6.72 11.53 23.96
CA ARG A 681 5.65 12.30 23.29
C ARG A 681 6.26 13.31 22.32
N LEU A 682 5.90 13.22 21.07
CA LEU A 682 6.28 14.14 20.01
C LEU A 682 5.42 15.41 20.03
N PRO A 683 5.93 16.54 19.47
CA PRO A 683 5.13 17.77 19.38
C PRO A 683 3.93 17.64 18.45
N PHE A 684 4.02 16.77 17.45
CA PHE A 684 2.98 16.43 16.46
C PHE A 684 3.07 14.95 16.10
N GLY A 685 2.06 14.40 15.42
CA GLY A 685 2.08 13.00 15.02
C GLY A 685 3.26 12.66 14.08
N GLY A 686 3.91 11.52 14.33
CA GLY A 686 5.04 11.03 13.53
C GLY A 686 4.59 9.95 12.55
N TYR A 687 4.17 10.32 11.34
CA TYR A 687 3.52 9.41 10.38
C TYR A 687 4.47 8.84 9.32
N ALA A 688 5.71 8.63 9.71
CA ALA A 688 6.71 7.91 8.91
C ALA A 688 7.49 6.94 9.80
N PRO A 689 8.08 5.88 9.25
CA PRO A 689 8.97 5.03 10.03
C PRO A 689 10.15 5.84 10.59
N PRO A 690 10.59 5.60 11.83
CA PRO A 690 11.81 6.20 12.34
C PRO A 690 13.03 5.77 11.53
N THR A 691 14.01 6.65 11.38
CA THR A 691 15.33 6.32 10.81
C THR A 691 16.37 6.30 11.91
N THR A 692 17.28 5.32 11.87
CA THR A 692 18.44 5.29 12.76
C THR A 692 19.72 5.45 11.95
N TYR A 693 20.70 6.20 12.47
CA TYR A 693 21.96 6.49 11.80
C TYR A 693 23.06 6.77 12.81
N GLU A 694 24.29 6.76 12.33
CA GLU A 694 25.46 7.15 13.11
C GLU A 694 26.01 8.49 12.60
N ALA A 695 26.39 9.36 13.54
CA ALA A 695 27.13 10.58 13.27
C ALA A 695 28.19 10.79 14.38
N LEU A 696 29.46 10.96 13.99
CA LEU A 696 30.60 11.12 14.89
C LEU A 696 30.71 10.01 15.97
N GLY A 697 30.41 8.75 15.56
CA GLY A 697 30.52 7.57 16.45
C GLY A 697 29.38 7.45 17.46
N LYS A 698 28.28 8.22 17.29
CA LYS A 698 27.09 8.19 18.14
C LYS A 698 25.86 7.81 17.33
N GLN A 699 25.04 6.91 17.87
CA GLN A 699 23.79 6.49 17.24
C GLN A 699 22.66 7.46 17.57
N TYR A 700 21.85 7.77 16.56
CA TYR A 700 20.66 8.61 16.66
C TYR A 700 19.44 7.86 16.11
N ILE A 701 18.27 8.23 16.64
CA ILE A 701 16.95 7.88 16.09
C ILE A 701 16.27 9.19 15.70
N VAL A 702 15.84 9.33 14.45
CA VAL A 702 15.15 10.54 13.97
C VAL A 702 13.79 10.21 13.37
N ILE A 703 12.82 11.09 13.58
CA ILE A 703 11.46 10.94 13.06
C ILE A 703 10.89 12.30 12.63
N PRO A 704 10.19 12.40 11.48
CA PRO A 704 9.35 13.56 11.18
C PRO A 704 8.15 13.58 12.13
N ALA A 705 7.97 14.67 12.83
CA ALA A 705 6.85 14.94 13.72
C ALA A 705 6.09 16.14 13.15
N THR A 706 5.19 15.91 12.21
CA THR A 706 4.50 16.95 11.44
C THR A 706 2.97 16.89 11.53
N GLY A 707 2.42 15.77 12.02
CA GLY A 707 0.98 15.62 12.23
C GLY A 707 0.14 15.58 10.94
N GLY A 708 -1.13 15.83 11.06
CA GLY A 708 -2.08 15.86 9.93
C GLY A 708 -2.39 14.49 9.33
N GLY A 709 -2.59 14.43 8.01
CA GLY A 709 -2.86 13.19 7.27
C GLY A 709 -4.17 12.50 7.68
N LYS A 710 -4.19 11.17 7.60
CA LYS A 710 -5.40 10.36 7.85
C LYS A 710 -5.89 10.41 9.31
N LEU A 711 -5.01 10.64 10.28
CA LEU A 711 -5.41 10.77 11.70
C LEU A 711 -5.85 12.19 12.08
N GLY A 712 -5.64 13.17 11.21
CA GLY A 712 -5.96 14.57 11.48
C GLY A 712 -5.05 15.15 12.59
N GLY A 713 -5.61 16.05 13.41
CA GLY A 713 -4.91 16.68 14.52
C GLY A 713 -4.04 17.86 14.12
N ARG A 714 -3.30 18.40 15.11
CA ARG A 714 -2.41 19.55 14.90
C ARG A 714 -1.28 19.20 13.93
N GLN A 715 -0.97 20.16 13.07
CA GLN A 715 0.12 20.06 12.10
C GLN A 715 1.30 20.94 12.50
N GLY A 716 2.49 20.55 12.09
CA GLY A 716 3.72 21.28 12.31
C GLY A 716 4.76 20.92 11.25
N ASP A 717 6.04 21.19 11.56
CA ASP A 717 7.16 21.15 10.64
C ASP A 717 8.43 20.50 11.22
N ALA A 718 8.29 19.79 12.35
CA ALA A 718 9.43 19.34 13.12
C ALA A 718 9.99 17.99 12.65
N TYR A 719 11.30 17.85 12.75
CA TYR A 719 12.02 16.58 12.81
C TYR A 719 12.68 16.47 14.19
N VAL A 720 12.50 15.36 14.87
CA VAL A 720 13.00 15.15 16.24
C VAL A 720 13.98 14.01 16.26
N ALA A 721 15.18 14.26 16.78
CA ALA A 721 16.21 13.24 16.96
C ALA A 721 16.44 12.93 18.45
N PHE A 722 16.72 11.66 18.71
CA PHE A 722 17.02 11.12 20.04
C PHE A 722 18.38 10.43 20.03
N ALA A 723 19.09 10.51 21.14
CA ALA A 723 20.35 9.82 21.35
C ALA A 723 20.58 9.55 22.84
N LEU A 724 21.53 8.71 23.19
CA LEU A 724 21.98 8.56 24.57
C LEU A 724 22.80 9.78 25.00
N ASP A 725 22.78 10.14 26.27
CA ASP A 725 23.71 11.14 26.80
C ASP A 725 25.14 10.64 26.61
N THR A 726 26.02 11.54 26.23
CA THR A 726 27.45 11.24 26.24
C THR A 726 27.86 11.10 27.71
N VAL A 727 28.15 9.88 28.14
CA VAL A 727 28.85 9.71 29.42
C VAL A 727 30.25 10.34 29.23
N VAL A 728 30.43 11.54 29.72
CA VAL A 728 31.75 12.13 29.83
C VAL A 728 32.54 11.20 30.76
N ARG A 729 33.37 10.32 30.19
CA ARG A 729 34.33 9.51 30.92
C ARG A 729 35.55 10.38 31.32
#